data_82d982376675b578f58abd9cd84607e7
#
_entry.id   82d982376675b578f58abd9cd84607e7
#
_cell.length_a   1.000
_cell.length_b   1.000
_cell.length_c   1.000
_cell.angle_alpha   90.00
_cell.angle_beta   90.00
_cell.angle_gamma   90.00
#
_symmetry.space_group_name_H-M   'P 1'
#
loop_
_entity.id
_entity.type
_entity.pdbx_description
1 polymer ?
#
loop_
_entity_poly.entity_id
_entity_poly.type
_entity_poly.pdbx_seq_one_letter_code
_entity_poly.pdbx_strand_id
1 'polypeptide(L)'
;MTDTRPLPPTLDDYRRAEQMLAPNLAPLLIGEIRAHYWQEDDRLIIRRRTEGGSEYVVIDPATASFRELFDSARVAALLEQVIKDNADNAEGSEETNAIDEIDAADLNLRNLVLENETLRFEFAGDTFALDLENLPTLDAALAPLPKPPPHQYLSPNGERAAFIREHNLWVRSTDDGNEVQLTFDGEADYGYATNSAGWIQDPGPVLLWSPDSSKIATFRQDSRKVKTLTLVETAVGRGRVDTWKYPLPGDEHVFMLERVVIHLDPAPRLVPLAIPAEPQRSTTTDHIAGRNGQFLDVEWSADSAALAFVSSSRDHKIAQLRLADIETGEVRDVYKEVTETYYESGFDAENWQVLHASNEFIWFSERSNWGHLYLGDLASGEIKAPITAGNWAVLQMLEVDPAARTITFLGSNREAGDPYFHYLYRVGIDGGEPQLLSPEPAHHEISPAPSGRFFLDSYSTPTTPPVTVLRSATGEVLLTLADTSTDLLRDVGWVAPEPFVTKARDRLSDIHGLLYRPSTFDESLQYPVLNYLYPGPQTGSVGSRAFSAARRDKQAVAELGFIVVELDAMGTPGRSKSFHDAYYADMGDNGLPDQIAAIRELAESRRWMDLDRVGIWGHSGGGFASTAGILRYPDFYKVAVSGAGNHDNRNYEDDWGEKWQGLLETTLVEEAGAVASQTTNYDGQANQLLADRLQGKLLLAHGLMDDNVHPSNTLLVVQALIDAEKDFDLLLLPEAGHGFGNSRYFMKKRWDYFVRHLAQVEPVAEFRFAANIP
;
A
#
# COMPACT_ATOMS: atom_id res chain seq x y z
N MET A 1 -41.59 26.79 -10.74
CA MET A 1 -40.67 26.12 -9.81
C MET A 1 -39.31 26.76 -10.08
N THR A 2 -38.68 27.36 -9.11
CA THR A 2 -37.29 27.84 -9.21
C THR A 2 -36.42 26.60 -9.45
N ASP A 3 -35.57 26.64 -10.45
CA ASP A 3 -34.62 25.58 -10.71
C ASP A 3 -33.67 25.50 -9.48
N THR A 4 -33.68 24.37 -8.78
CA THR A 4 -32.91 24.13 -7.57
C THR A 4 -31.57 23.45 -7.87
N ARG A 5 -31.18 23.31 -9.15
CA ARG A 5 -29.92 22.72 -9.54
C ARG A 5 -28.78 23.73 -9.49
N PRO A 6 -27.53 23.28 -9.20
CA PRO A 6 -26.36 24.11 -9.41
C PRO A 6 -26.25 24.58 -10.87
N LEU A 7 -25.67 25.75 -11.07
CA LEU A 7 -25.35 26.19 -12.43
C LEU A 7 -24.38 25.24 -13.10
N PRO A 8 -24.40 25.14 -14.44
CA PRO A 8 -23.38 24.38 -15.17
C PRO A 8 -21.97 24.83 -14.81
N PRO A 9 -21.01 23.92 -14.60
CA PRO A 9 -19.64 24.28 -14.25
C PRO A 9 -19.00 25.09 -15.39
N THR A 10 -18.34 26.17 -15.01
CA THR A 10 -17.62 27.10 -15.89
C THR A 10 -16.14 26.72 -16.00
N LEU A 11 -15.38 27.44 -16.82
CA LEU A 11 -13.91 27.29 -16.88
C LEU A 11 -13.26 27.62 -15.52
N ASP A 12 -13.79 28.60 -14.80
CA ASP A 12 -13.30 28.96 -13.47
C ASP A 12 -13.53 27.84 -12.44
N ASP A 13 -14.65 27.08 -12.56
CA ASP A 13 -14.92 25.92 -11.71
C ASP A 13 -13.92 24.80 -11.99
N TYR A 14 -13.58 24.54 -13.25
CA TYR A 14 -12.53 23.57 -13.61
C TYR A 14 -11.14 24.01 -13.13
N ARG A 15 -10.84 25.33 -13.14
CA ARG A 15 -9.59 25.85 -12.57
C ARG A 15 -9.55 25.72 -11.05
N ARG A 16 -10.65 25.94 -10.35
CA ARG A 16 -10.75 25.67 -8.92
C ARG A 16 -10.57 24.17 -8.63
N ALA A 17 -11.20 23.31 -9.43
CA ALA A 17 -11.01 21.86 -9.31
C ALA A 17 -9.51 21.47 -9.47
N GLU A 18 -8.84 22.00 -10.48
CA GLU A 18 -7.39 21.80 -10.66
C GLU A 18 -6.56 22.29 -9.47
N GLN A 19 -6.93 23.45 -8.87
CA GLN A 19 -6.27 23.99 -7.68
C GLN A 19 -6.36 23.03 -6.47
N MET A 20 -7.40 22.21 -6.38
CA MET A 20 -7.59 21.23 -5.28
C MET A 20 -6.82 19.92 -5.47
N LEU A 21 -5.93 19.83 -6.44
CA LEU A 21 -5.06 18.66 -6.63
C LEU A 21 -3.76 18.77 -5.81
N ALA A 22 -3.20 17.62 -5.44
CA ALA A 22 -2.03 17.54 -4.57
C ALA A 22 -0.82 18.39 -5.01
N PRO A 23 -0.42 18.46 -6.30
CA PRO A 23 0.69 19.30 -6.72
C PRO A 23 0.50 20.80 -6.39
N ASN A 24 -0.74 21.27 -6.33
CA ASN A 24 -1.06 22.65 -6.03
C ASN A 24 -1.30 22.93 -4.53
N LEU A 25 -1.77 21.93 -3.77
CA LEU A 25 -2.08 22.11 -2.36
C LEU A 25 -0.89 21.76 -1.44
N ALA A 26 -0.08 20.76 -1.78
CA ALA A 26 1.03 20.36 -0.94
C ALA A 26 2.03 21.49 -0.63
N PRO A 27 2.38 22.39 -1.58
CA PRO A 27 3.27 23.52 -1.28
C PRO A 27 2.72 24.52 -0.26
N LEU A 28 1.41 24.49 0.00
CA LEU A 28 0.72 25.43 0.89
C LEU A 28 0.68 25.00 2.36
N LEU A 29 1.19 23.80 2.68
CA LEU A 29 1.26 23.27 4.04
C LEU A 29 2.58 23.71 4.70
N ILE A 30 2.53 24.84 5.38
CA ILE A 30 3.71 25.38 6.09
C ILE A 30 3.86 24.68 7.46
N GLY A 31 5.08 24.29 7.78
CA GLY A 31 5.40 23.52 9.00
C GLY A 31 5.37 22.01 8.82
N GLU A 32 4.82 21.48 7.71
CA GLU A 32 4.74 20.03 7.47
C GLU A 32 6.12 19.39 7.41
N ILE A 33 6.30 18.28 8.15
CA ILE A 33 7.47 17.40 8.01
C ILE A 33 7.22 16.46 6.84
N ARG A 34 8.03 16.58 5.79
CA ARG A 34 7.88 15.82 4.53
C ARG A 34 8.71 14.57 4.43
N ALA A 35 9.79 14.51 5.23
CA ALA A 35 10.65 13.34 5.34
C ALA A 35 11.37 13.34 6.68
N HIS A 36 11.69 12.16 7.17
CA HIS A 36 12.50 11.97 8.36
C HIS A 36 13.42 10.77 8.20
N TYR A 37 14.59 10.82 8.86
CA TYR A 37 15.63 9.81 8.77
C TYR A 37 16.28 9.62 10.14
N TRP A 38 15.95 8.51 10.81
CA TRP A 38 16.64 8.09 12.00
C TRP A 38 18.07 7.67 11.70
N GLN A 39 18.98 8.05 12.55
CA GLN A 39 20.37 7.63 12.52
C GLN A 39 20.60 6.51 13.54
N GLU A 40 21.63 5.68 13.36
CA GLU A 40 21.94 4.57 14.26
C GLU A 40 22.18 5.00 15.74
N ASP A 41 22.59 6.24 15.95
CA ASP A 41 22.81 6.84 17.28
C ASP A 41 21.57 7.57 17.85
N ASP A 42 20.38 7.30 17.31
CA ASP A 42 19.09 7.92 17.63
C ASP A 42 18.97 9.40 17.22
N ARG A 43 19.94 10.03 16.61
CA ARG A 43 19.70 11.35 16.02
C ARG A 43 18.66 11.25 14.91
N LEU A 44 17.85 12.29 14.76
CA LEU A 44 16.79 12.35 13.77
C LEU A 44 17.02 13.53 12.82
N ILE A 45 17.09 13.26 11.52
CA ILE A 45 17.06 14.31 10.50
C ILE A 45 15.62 14.44 10.00
N ILE A 46 15.10 15.67 9.95
CA ILE A 46 13.81 15.98 9.33
C ILE A 46 13.97 16.98 8.20
N ARG A 47 13.12 16.85 7.18
CA ARG A 47 12.88 17.87 6.17
C ARG A 47 11.54 18.52 6.45
N ARG A 48 11.53 19.81 6.74
CA ARG A 48 10.34 20.59 7.09
C ARG A 48 10.07 21.70 6.09
N ARG A 49 8.81 21.91 5.74
CA ARG A 49 8.38 23.02 4.89
C ARG A 49 8.31 24.32 5.68
N THR A 50 8.89 25.40 5.14
CA THR A 50 8.83 26.75 5.70
C THR A 50 8.22 27.73 4.68
N GLU A 51 7.95 28.95 5.08
CA GLU A 51 7.53 30.02 4.14
C GLU A 51 8.58 30.29 3.06
N GLY A 52 9.85 30.14 3.40
CA GLY A 52 10.98 30.36 2.48
C GLY A 52 11.35 29.13 1.66
N GLY A 53 10.69 27.99 1.85
CA GLY A 53 11.02 26.75 1.18
C GLY A 53 11.12 25.55 2.14
N SER A 54 12.06 24.64 1.90
CA SER A 54 12.32 23.47 2.77
C SER A 54 13.63 23.67 3.53
N GLU A 55 13.64 23.28 4.81
CA GLU A 55 14.85 23.22 5.63
C GLU A 55 15.11 21.81 6.14
N TYR A 56 16.37 21.50 6.36
CA TYR A 56 16.82 20.26 6.98
C TYR A 56 17.32 20.52 8.39
N VAL A 57 16.80 19.79 9.35
CA VAL A 57 17.10 19.95 10.78
C VAL A 57 17.56 18.62 11.35
N VAL A 58 18.66 18.62 12.09
CA VAL A 58 19.06 17.45 12.89
C VAL A 58 18.68 17.67 14.36
N ILE A 59 18.08 16.65 14.94
CA ILE A 59 17.55 16.62 16.30
C ILE A 59 18.36 15.61 17.10
N ASP A 60 18.77 15.99 18.29
CA ASP A 60 19.34 15.10 19.31
C ASP A 60 18.27 14.83 20.37
N PRO A 61 17.64 13.64 20.38
CA PRO A 61 16.61 13.30 21.35
C PRO A 61 17.10 13.26 22.80
N ALA A 62 18.36 12.89 23.02
CA ALA A 62 18.91 12.76 24.37
C ALA A 62 19.05 14.09 25.08
N THR A 63 19.28 15.17 24.34
CA THR A 63 19.41 16.54 24.90
C THR A 63 18.18 17.40 24.62
N ALA A 64 17.19 16.87 23.90
CA ALA A 64 16.00 17.58 23.42
C ALA A 64 16.39 18.89 22.70
N SER A 65 17.38 18.83 21.82
CA SER A 65 17.89 19.98 21.09
C SER A 65 17.89 19.72 19.57
N PHE A 66 17.89 20.80 18.80
CA PHE A 66 17.98 20.70 17.34
C PHE A 66 18.84 21.84 16.76
N ARG A 67 19.40 21.61 15.59
CA ARG A 67 20.13 22.61 14.78
C ARG A 67 19.80 22.45 13.31
N GLU A 68 19.95 23.50 12.54
CA GLU A 68 19.98 23.39 11.08
C GLU A 68 21.11 22.43 10.65
N LEU A 69 20.82 21.55 9.69
CA LEU A 69 21.79 20.57 9.22
C LEU A 69 22.78 21.20 8.24
N PHE A 70 22.27 22.00 7.31
CA PHE A 70 23.06 22.74 6.31
C PHE A 70 22.22 23.88 5.69
N ASP A 71 22.90 24.82 5.03
CA ASP A 71 22.27 25.85 4.21
C ASP A 71 21.79 25.23 2.87
N SER A 72 20.46 25.09 2.72
CA SER A 72 19.83 24.48 1.54
C SER A 72 20.17 25.19 0.23
N ALA A 73 20.30 26.52 0.23
CA ALA A 73 20.66 27.27 -0.95
C ALA A 73 22.10 26.97 -1.43
N ARG A 74 23.00 26.79 -0.47
CA ARG A 74 24.40 26.44 -0.79
C ARG A 74 24.51 25.01 -1.33
N VAL A 75 23.79 24.05 -0.75
CA VAL A 75 23.79 22.66 -1.23
C VAL A 75 23.12 22.56 -2.61
N ALA A 76 22.02 23.28 -2.84
CA ALA A 76 21.38 23.36 -4.15
C ALA A 76 22.36 23.89 -5.22
N ALA A 77 23.10 24.97 -4.93
CA ALA A 77 24.07 25.52 -5.87
C ALA A 77 25.23 24.54 -6.19
N LEU A 78 25.66 23.72 -5.22
CA LEU A 78 26.66 22.65 -5.46
C LEU A 78 26.10 21.56 -6.38
N LEU A 79 24.83 21.20 -6.21
CA LEU A 79 24.16 20.18 -7.03
C LEU A 79 23.83 20.69 -8.44
N GLU A 80 23.50 21.97 -8.62
CA GLU A 80 23.33 22.59 -9.96
C GLU A 80 24.57 22.45 -10.81
N GLN A 81 25.76 22.62 -10.21
CA GLN A 81 27.02 22.44 -10.94
C GLN A 81 27.19 21.01 -11.44
N VAL A 82 26.83 20.01 -10.60
CA VAL A 82 26.87 18.58 -10.99
C VAL A 82 25.97 18.30 -12.19
N ILE A 83 24.76 18.86 -12.22
CA ILE A 83 23.84 18.68 -13.35
C ILE A 83 24.40 19.30 -14.62
N LYS A 84 24.96 20.50 -14.53
CA LYS A 84 25.58 21.18 -15.68
C LYS A 84 26.75 20.38 -16.23
N ASP A 85 27.66 19.90 -15.36
CA ASP A 85 28.82 19.12 -15.77
C ASP A 85 28.43 17.78 -16.41
N ASN A 86 27.33 17.15 -15.92
CA ASN A 86 26.79 15.92 -16.50
C ASN A 86 26.10 16.17 -17.85
N ALA A 87 25.39 17.30 -18.03
CA ALA A 87 24.74 17.67 -19.28
C ALA A 87 25.79 17.95 -20.37
N ASP A 88 26.88 18.64 -20.04
CA ASP A 88 27.97 18.93 -20.95
C ASP A 88 28.73 17.66 -21.40
N ASN A 89 28.75 16.62 -20.57
CA ASN A 89 29.38 15.34 -20.90
C ASN A 89 28.47 14.33 -21.62
N ALA A 90 27.17 14.62 -21.72
CA ALA A 90 26.15 13.71 -22.27
C ALA A 90 25.75 14.01 -23.72
N GLU A 91 26.60 14.69 -24.51
CA GLU A 91 26.36 14.90 -25.95
C GLU A 91 26.22 13.52 -26.65
N GLY A 92 25.00 12.97 -26.71
CA GLY A 92 24.68 11.80 -27.54
C GLY A 92 23.70 10.78 -27.00
N SER A 93 23.06 10.94 -25.85
CA SER A 93 22.04 9.99 -25.36
C SER A 93 20.65 10.64 -25.22
N GLU A 94 19.64 10.07 -25.90
CA GLU A 94 18.25 10.56 -25.93
C GLU A 94 17.44 10.31 -24.66
N GLU A 95 18.03 9.86 -23.54
CA GLU A 95 17.33 9.60 -22.28
C GLU A 95 18.03 10.30 -21.10
N THR A 96 17.96 11.63 -21.05
CA THR A 96 18.14 12.33 -19.78
C THR A 96 16.81 12.96 -19.39
N ASN A 97 16.22 12.52 -18.27
CA ASN A 97 15.25 13.32 -17.52
C ASN A 97 16.00 14.60 -17.09
N ALA A 98 16.01 15.60 -17.94
CA ALA A 98 16.65 16.88 -17.68
C ALA A 98 15.92 17.51 -16.47
N ILE A 99 16.60 17.56 -15.33
CA ILE A 99 16.21 18.46 -14.24
C ILE A 99 16.64 19.83 -14.75
N ASP A 100 15.70 20.60 -15.29
CA ASP A 100 15.98 21.89 -15.94
C ASP A 100 16.46 22.96 -14.94
N GLU A 101 16.12 22.84 -13.65
CA GLU A 101 16.52 23.78 -12.59
C GLU A 101 16.33 23.12 -11.21
N ILE A 102 17.28 23.34 -10.28
CA ILE A 102 17.11 22.91 -8.88
C ILE A 102 16.44 24.05 -8.12
N ASP A 103 15.23 23.79 -7.61
CA ASP A 103 14.60 24.71 -6.68
C ASP A 103 15.26 24.59 -5.30
N ALA A 104 16.13 25.55 -4.97
CA ALA A 104 16.77 25.63 -3.66
C ALA A 104 15.73 25.74 -2.52
N ALA A 105 14.56 26.33 -2.81
CA ALA A 105 13.48 26.44 -1.84
C ALA A 105 12.73 25.12 -1.63
N ASP A 106 12.84 24.13 -2.54
CA ASP A 106 12.24 22.81 -2.40
C ASP A 106 13.23 21.65 -2.65
N LEU A 107 14.47 21.84 -2.22
CA LEU A 107 15.52 20.82 -2.31
C LEU A 107 15.05 19.49 -1.74
N ASN A 108 15.07 18.42 -2.54
CA ASN A 108 14.57 17.10 -2.17
C ASN A 108 15.69 16.06 -2.17
N LEU A 109 16.41 15.97 -1.06
CA LEU A 109 17.40 14.92 -0.82
C LEU A 109 16.71 13.70 -0.19
N ARG A 110 17.16 12.49 -0.51
CA ARG A 110 16.63 11.22 -0.02
C ARG A 110 17.71 10.42 0.69
N ASN A 111 17.29 9.47 1.52
CA ASN A 111 18.16 8.49 2.19
C ASN A 111 19.35 9.14 2.91
N LEU A 112 19.05 10.11 3.79
CA LEU A 112 20.05 10.87 4.50
C LEU A 112 20.68 10.06 5.62
N VAL A 113 22.00 9.89 5.57
CA VAL A 113 22.81 9.24 6.61
C VAL A 113 23.92 10.21 7.04
N LEU A 114 24.01 10.49 8.34
CA LEU A 114 24.97 11.42 8.93
C LEU A 114 25.97 10.69 9.84
N GLU A 115 27.19 10.53 9.36
CA GLU A 115 28.31 9.92 10.10
C GLU A 115 29.45 10.92 10.27
N ASN A 116 29.82 11.21 11.50
CA ASN A 116 30.97 12.12 11.82
C ASN A 116 30.97 13.42 11.00
N GLU A 117 29.82 14.12 10.94
CA GLU A 117 29.57 15.32 10.15
C GLU A 117 29.73 15.16 8.63
N THR A 118 29.87 13.93 8.14
CA THR A 118 29.73 13.60 6.71
C THR A 118 28.30 13.16 6.42
N LEU A 119 27.60 13.91 5.59
CA LEU A 119 26.25 13.62 5.14
C LEU A 119 26.31 12.84 3.82
N ARG A 120 25.78 11.61 3.82
CA ARG A 120 25.47 10.86 2.59
C ARG A 120 24.00 11.04 2.26
N PHE A 121 23.70 11.24 0.97
CA PHE A 121 22.33 11.40 0.51
C PHE A 121 22.18 11.01 -0.97
N GLU A 122 20.95 10.76 -1.37
CA GLU A 122 20.59 10.52 -2.77
C GLU A 122 19.94 11.78 -3.37
N PHE A 123 20.34 12.11 -4.61
CA PHE A 123 19.75 13.14 -5.40
C PHE A 123 19.79 12.76 -6.89
N ALA A 124 18.69 12.91 -7.62
CA ALA A 124 18.57 12.61 -9.06
C ALA A 124 19.05 11.19 -9.45
N GLY A 125 18.92 10.22 -8.54
CA GLY A 125 19.32 8.83 -8.75
C GLY A 125 20.80 8.55 -8.52
N ASP A 126 21.58 9.51 -8.06
CA ASP A 126 22.98 9.36 -7.64
C ASP A 126 23.12 9.57 -6.13
N THR A 127 24.15 8.92 -5.54
CA THR A 127 24.51 9.09 -4.12
C THR A 127 25.69 10.04 -4.00
N PHE A 128 25.63 10.95 -3.04
CA PHE A 128 26.67 11.94 -2.76
C PHE A 128 27.13 11.86 -1.32
N ALA A 129 28.35 12.36 -1.04
CA ALA A 129 28.84 12.59 0.30
C ALA A 129 29.31 14.03 0.44
N LEU A 130 28.94 14.67 1.55
CA LEU A 130 29.21 16.07 1.84
C LEU A 130 29.77 16.22 3.24
N ASP A 131 31.00 16.76 3.38
CA ASP A 131 31.56 17.15 4.66
C ASP A 131 30.92 18.47 5.10
N LEU A 132 30.12 18.43 6.17
CA LEU A 132 29.36 19.59 6.67
C LEU A 132 30.26 20.61 7.40
N GLU A 133 31.41 20.20 7.93
CA GLU A 133 32.39 21.13 8.54
C GLU A 133 33.20 21.88 7.49
N ASN A 134 33.49 21.20 6.35
CA ASN A 134 34.32 21.73 5.29
C ASN A 134 33.58 21.68 3.95
N LEU A 135 32.47 22.42 3.82
CA LEU A 135 31.71 22.49 2.60
C LEU A 135 32.60 22.92 1.41
N PRO A 136 32.53 22.21 0.27
CA PRO A 136 33.26 22.59 -0.94
C PRO A 136 32.97 24.03 -1.36
N THR A 137 33.95 24.66 -2.03
CA THR A 137 33.68 25.93 -2.73
C THR A 137 32.78 25.63 -3.92
N LEU A 138 31.98 26.61 -4.35
CA LEU A 138 31.07 26.46 -5.50
C LEU A 138 31.79 26.12 -6.84
N ASP A 139 33.11 26.31 -6.89
CA ASP A 139 33.94 25.92 -8.06
C ASP A 139 34.39 24.45 -8.01
N ALA A 140 34.15 23.75 -6.91
CA ALA A 140 34.48 22.33 -6.76
C ALA A 140 33.22 21.49 -7.02
N ALA A 141 33.18 20.76 -8.14
CA ALA A 141 32.09 19.87 -8.45
C ALA A 141 31.95 18.75 -7.38
N LEU A 142 30.78 18.57 -6.86
CA LEU A 142 30.47 17.43 -5.98
C LEU A 142 30.39 16.17 -6.86
N ALA A 143 31.31 15.24 -6.69
CA ALA A 143 31.29 13.99 -7.45
C ALA A 143 30.32 12.99 -6.83
N PRO A 144 29.51 12.30 -7.65
CA PRO A 144 28.71 11.20 -7.13
C PRO A 144 29.59 10.05 -6.67
N LEU A 145 29.16 9.38 -5.61
CA LEU A 145 29.80 8.13 -5.16
C LEU A 145 29.60 7.04 -6.22
N PRO A 146 30.54 6.08 -6.33
CA PRO A 146 30.34 4.94 -7.20
C PRO A 146 29.01 4.24 -6.88
N LYS A 147 28.17 4.05 -7.90
CA LYS A 147 26.91 3.31 -7.72
C LYS A 147 27.23 1.85 -7.37
N PRO A 148 26.65 1.29 -6.31
CA PRO A 148 26.68 -0.17 -6.16
C PRO A 148 26.01 -0.79 -7.39
N PRO A 149 26.43 -1.97 -7.82
CA PRO A 149 25.71 -2.66 -8.88
C PRO A 149 24.24 -2.83 -8.50
N PRO A 150 23.33 -2.68 -9.47
CA PRO A 150 21.89 -2.77 -9.19
C PRO A 150 21.51 -4.18 -8.71
N HIS A 151 20.36 -4.28 -8.05
CA HIS A 151 19.76 -5.54 -7.62
C HIS A 151 20.67 -6.38 -6.69
N GLN A 152 21.35 -5.70 -5.77
CA GLN A 152 22.18 -6.34 -4.75
C GLN A 152 21.63 -6.04 -3.35
N TYR A 153 21.70 -7.04 -2.48
CA TYR A 153 21.26 -6.93 -1.09
C TYR A 153 22.47 -7.09 -0.14
N LEU A 154 22.80 -6.02 0.58
CA LEU A 154 23.95 -5.96 1.47
C LEU A 154 23.75 -6.81 2.73
N SER A 155 24.85 -7.43 3.20
CA SER A 155 24.88 -8.05 4.52
C SER A 155 24.81 -6.99 5.64
N PRO A 156 24.37 -7.35 6.86
CA PRO A 156 24.30 -6.42 7.98
C PRO A 156 25.62 -5.69 8.30
N ASN A 157 26.76 -6.38 8.15
CA ASN A 157 28.07 -5.76 8.36
C ASN A 157 28.60 -4.97 7.13
N GLY A 158 27.84 -4.94 6.01
CA GLY A 158 28.21 -4.23 4.79
C GLY A 158 29.37 -4.84 3.98
N GLU A 159 29.95 -5.96 4.40
CA GLU A 159 31.12 -6.54 3.75
C GLU A 159 30.80 -7.39 2.51
N ARG A 160 29.55 -7.78 2.36
CA ARG A 160 29.07 -8.67 1.29
C ARG A 160 27.77 -8.15 0.67
N ALA A 161 27.57 -8.43 -0.63
CA ALA A 161 26.35 -8.13 -1.37
C ALA A 161 25.86 -9.37 -2.10
N ALA A 162 24.64 -9.80 -1.83
CA ALA A 162 24.01 -10.94 -2.51
C ALA A 162 23.27 -10.48 -3.76
N PHE A 163 23.30 -11.29 -4.83
CA PHE A 163 22.62 -11.02 -6.08
C PHE A 163 22.33 -12.30 -6.86
N ILE A 164 21.41 -12.21 -7.83
CA ILE A 164 21.07 -13.32 -8.72
C ILE A 164 21.84 -13.19 -10.04
N ARG A 165 22.42 -14.32 -10.52
CA ARG A 165 22.97 -14.45 -11.87
C ARG A 165 22.64 -15.84 -12.41
N GLU A 166 22.09 -15.90 -13.62
CA GLU A 166 21.71 -17.15 -14.28
C GLU A 166 20.91 -18.10 -13.36
N HIS A 167 19.88 -17.55 -12.69
CA HIS A 167 18.98 -18.25 -11.76
C HIS A 167 19.64 -18.78 -10.48
N ASN A 168 20.92 -18.47 -10.23
CA ASN A 168 21.67 -18.88 -9.05
C ASN A 168 21.99 -17.68 -8.17
N LEU A 169 22.11 -17.93 -6.86
CA LEU A 169 22.50 -16.93 -5.87
C LEU A 169 24.03 -16.82 -5.81
N TRP A 170 24.51 -15.60 -5.80
CA TRP A 170 25.91 -15.21 -5.71
C TRP A 170 26.12 -14.21 -4.59
N VAL A 171 27.31 -14.14 -4.07
CA VAL A 171 27.75 -13.10 -3.13
C VAL A 171 29.03 -12.47 -3.64
N ARG A 172 29.11 -11.14 -3.54
CA ARG A 172 30.29 -10.34 -3.86
C ARG A 172 30.82 -9.67 -2.61
N SER A 173 32.13 -9.70 -2.40
CA SER A 173 32.83 -8.87 -1.41
C SER A 173 32.73 -7.38 -1.83
N THR A 174 32.41 -6.51 -0.89
CA THR A 174 32.34 -5.06 -1.13
C THR A 174 33.74 -4.42 -1.16
N ASP A 175 34.72 -5.04 -0.51
CA ASP A 175 36.11 -4.52 -0.41
C ASP A 175 36.92 -4.72 -1.68
N ASP A 176 36.96 -5.96 -2.20
CA ASP A 176 37.83 -6.35 -3.30
C ASP A 176 37.06 -6.79 -4.56
N GLY A 177 35.73 -6.84 -4.50
CA GLY A 177 34.86 -7.22 -5.60
C GLY A 177 34.86 -8.69 -5.96
N ASN A 178 35.54 -9.57 -5.18
CA ASN A 178 35.53 -10.99 -5.42
C ASN A 178 34.14 -11.60 -5.31
N GLU A 179 33.79 -12.45 -6.27
CA GLU A 179 32.48 -13.08 -6.35
C GLU A 179 32.55 -14.58 -6.04
N VAL A 180 31.55 -15.06 -5.30
CA VAL A 180 31.43 -16.47 -4.95
C VAL A 180 30.03 -16.94 -5.32
N GLN A 181 29.95 -18.01 -6.11
CA GLN A 181 28.68 -18.67 -6.41
C GLN A 181 28.26 -19.54 -5.24
N LEU A 182 26.99 -19.39 -4.81
CA LEU A 182 26.45 -20.10 -3.66
C LEU A 182 25.61 -21.32 -4.05
N THR A 183 24.91 -21.24 -5.20
CA THR A 183 24.06 -22.32 -5.72
C THR A 183 24.45 -22.64 -7.15
N PHE A 184 24.18 -23.89 -7.62
CA PHE A 184 24.74 -24.36 -8.89
C PHE A 184 23.73 -25.08 -9.80
N ASP A 185 22.51 -25.30 -9.32
CA ASP A 185 21.44 -26.05 -9.98
C ASP A 185 20.19 -25.22 -10.27
N GLY A 186 20.31 -23.89 -10.21
CA GLY A 186 19.26 -22.96 -10.62
C GLY A 186 19.10 -22.97 -12.13
N GLU A 187 17.84 -23.07 -12.58
CA GLU A 187 17.43 -23.09 -13.99
C GLU A 187 16.33 -22.06 -14.23
N ALA A 188 16.01 -21.79 -15.50
CA ALA A 188 14.88 -20.97 -15.86
C ALA A 188 13.59 -21.55 -15.24
N ASP A 189 12.77 -20.71 -14.61
CA ASP A 189 11.56 -21.10 -13.89
C ASP A 189 11.81 -22.00 -12.65
N TYR A 190 13.07 -22.20 -12.25
CA TYR A 190 13.47 -22.97 -11.07
C TYR A 190 14.73 -22.37 -10.43
N GLY A 191 14.62 -21.09 -10.05
CA GLY A 191 15.74 -20.28 -9.59
C GLY A 191 15.73 -20.01 -8.08
N TYR A 192 16.87 -19.55 -7.58
CA TYR A 192 17.05 -19.19 -6.18
C TYR A 192 16.75 -17.72 -5.92
N ALA A 193 16.17 -17.43 -4.76
CA ALA A 193 15.88 -16.09 -4.27
C ALA A 193 15.06 -15.22 -5.25
N THR A 194 14.27 -15.81 -6.11
CA THR A 194 13.57 -15.14 -7.19
C THR A 194 12.43 -14.27 -6.67
N ASN A 195 12.40 -12.99 -7.04
CA ASN A 195 11.31 -12.08 -6.75
C ASN A 195 10.37 -11.95 -7.96
N SER A 196 9.66 -13.03 -8.25
CA SER A 196 8.74 -13.13 -9.38
C SER A 196 7.52 -13.94 -8.97
N ALA A 197 6.41 -13.26 -8.75
CA ALA A 197 5.11 -13.86 -8.44
C ALA A 197 3.99 -12.92 -8.89
N GLY A 198 3.02 -13.44 -9.62
CA GLY A 198 1.92 -12.64 -10.16
C GLY A 198 2.41 -11.47 -11.00
N TRP A 199 2.03 -10.27 -10.62
CA TRP A 199 2.45 -9.03 -11.30
C TRP A 199 3.85 -8.53 -10.85
N ILE A 200 4.44 -9.10 -9.78
CA ILE A 200 5.78 -8.72 -9.32
C ILE A 200 6.82 -9.40 -10.20
N GLN A 201 7.72 -8.60 -10.75
CA GLN A 201 8.88 -9.06 -11.53
C GLN A 201 10.07 -8.16 -11.20
N ASP A 202 10.79 -8.49 -10.13
CA ASP A 202 11.96 -7.74 -9.69
C ASP A 202 13.22 -8.62 -9.79
N PRO A 203 14.31 -8.16 -10.40
CA PRO A 203 15.54 -8.91 -10.53
C PRO A 203 16.36 -9.00 -9.23
N GLY A 204 15.99 -8.26 -8.18
CA GLY A 204 16.62 -8.30 -6.86
C GLY A 204 16.34 -9.62 -6.12
N PRO A 205 17.30 -10.11 -5.29
CA PRO A 205 17.11 -11.34 -4.54
C PRO A 205 16.21 -11.16 -3.32
N VAL A 206 15.30 -12.11 -3.09
CA VAL A 206 14.52 -12.24 -1.86
C VAL A 206 15.25 -13.13 -0.88
N LEU A 207 15.80 -12.57 0.18
CA LEU A 207 16.57 -13.28 1.18
C LEU A 207 16.62 -12.54 2.52
N LEU A 208 17.00 -13.26 3.57
CA LEU A 208 17.30 -12.68 4.88
C LEU A 208 18.69 -13.10 5.34
N TRP A 209 19.57 -12.12 5.52
CA TRP A 209 20.87 -12.33 6.13
C TRP A 209 20.76 -12.68 7.61
N SER A 210 21.60 -13.59 8.10
CA SER A 210 21.75 -13.76 9.55
C SER A 210 22.38 -12.51 10.18
N PRO A 211 22.07 -12.18 11.45
CA PRO A 211 22.64 -11.03 12.15
C PRO A 211 24.18 -11.00 12.12
N ASP A 212 24.85 -12.15 12.18
CA ASP A 212 26.30 -12.28 12.10
C ASP A 212 26.87 -12.20 10.66
N SER A 213 26.02 -12.00 9.66
CA SER A 213 26.39 -11.93 8.22
C SER A 213 27.05 -13.20 7.66
N SER A 214 26.99 -14.33 8.38
CA SER A 214 27.63 -15.59 7.98
C SER A 214 26.73 -16.56 7.22
N LYS A 215 25.40 -16.27 7.19
CA LYS A 215 24.39 -17.15 6.60
C LYS A 215 23.30 -16.35 5.88
N ILE A 216 22.62 -17.03 4.97
CA ILE A 216 21.46 -16.51 4.24
C ILE A 216 20.31 -17.50 4.35
N ALA A 217 19.13 -17.05 4.75
CA ALA A 217 17.87 -17.75 4.58
C ALA A 217 17.21 -17.28 3.28
N THR A 218 16.80 -18.21 2.42
CA THR A 218 16.12 -17.93 1.16
C THR A 218 15.34 -19.16 0.69
N PHE A 219 14.98 -19.21 -0.57
CA PHE A 219 14.24 -20.32 -1.16
C PHE A 219 14.65 -20.55 -2.63
N ARG A 220 14.31 -21.72 -3.15
CA ARG A 220 14.25 -21.99 -4.58
C ARG A 220 12.77 -21.98 -5.01
N GLN A 221 12.43 -21.18 -6.01
CA GLN A 221 11.09 -21.08 -6.56
C GLN A 221 10.91 -22.09 -7.71
N ASP A 222 9.83 -22.87 -7.68
CA ASP A 222 9.42 -23.72 -8.80
C ASP A 222 8.17 -23.12 -9.48
N SER A 223 8.37 -22.59 -10.67
CA SER A 223 7.30 -22.08 -11.54
C SER A 223 7.26 -22.79 -12.90
N ARG A 224 7.97 -23.90 -13.07
CA ARG A 224 8.10 -24.61 -14.36
C ARG A 224 6.76 -25.02 -14.98
N LYS A 225 5.76 -25.32 -14.17
CA LYS A 225 4.42 -25.74 -14.61
C LYS A 225 3.38 -24.64 -14.51
N VAL A 226 3.74 -23.48 -13.96
CA VAL A 226 2.85 -22.32 -13.88
C VAL A 226 2.59 -21.81 -15.29
N LYS A 227 1.33 -21.51 -15.59
CA LYS A 227 0.92 -20.97 -16.89
C LYS A 227 1.40 -19.52 -17.05
N THR A 228 1.43 -19.07 -18.30
CA THR A 228 1.86 -17.71 -18.65
C THR A 228 0.68 -16.83 -19.00
N LEU A 229 0.78 -15.57 -18.65
CA LEU A 229 -0.05 -14.48 -19.15
C LEU A 229 0.70 -13.74 -20.28
N THR A 230 -0.03 -13.02 -21.13
CA THR A 230 0.55 -12.36 -22.30
C THR A 230 -0.05 -10.99 -22.51
N LEU A 231 0.81 -9.97 -22.65
CA LEU A 231 0.43 -8.64 -23.13
C LEU A 231 1.04 -8.37 -24.50
N VAL A 232 0.38 -7.52 -25.27
CA VAL A 232 0.86 -7.10 -26.58
C VAL A 232 0.99 -5.58 -26.62
N GLU A 233 2.23 -5.11 -26.64
CA GLU A 233 2.54 -3.69 -26.79
C GLU A 233 2.14 -3.20 -28.18
N THR A 234 1.42 -2.10 -28.23
CA THR A 234 1.02 -1.45 -29.49
C THR A 234 2.19 -0.68 -30.09
N ALA A 235 2.60 -1.02 -31.30
CA ALA A 235 3.69 -0.34 -32.02
C ALA A 235 3.40 -0.22 -33.50
N VAL A 236 4.11 0.71 -34.18
CA VAL A 236 4.11 0.76 -35.63
C VAL A 236 4.84 -0.47 -36.20
N GLY A 237 4.16 -1.28 -36.97
CA GLY A 237 4.64 -2.57 -37.48
C GLY A 237 4.17 -3.74 -36.61
N ARG A 238 5.10 -4.56 -36.12
CA ARG A 238 4.77 -5.71 -35.27
C ARG A 238 4.90 -5.29 -33.80
N GLY A 239 3.83 -5.45 -33.01
CA GLY A 239 3.88 -5.23 -31.58
C GLY A 239 4.87 -6.18 -30.88
N ARG A 240 5.39 -5.77 -29.74
CA ARG A 240 6.17 -6.62 -28.84
C ARG A 240 5.20 -7.46 -28.00
N VAL A 241 5.57 -8.71 -27.76
CA VAL A 241 4.83 -9.63 -26.90
C VAL A 241 5.60 -9.80 -25.61
N ASP A 242 4.97 -9.44 -24.49
CA ASP A 242 5.50 -9.71 -23.15
C ASP A 242 4.75 -10.88 -22.53
N THR A 243 5.49 -11.84 -21.98
CA THR A 243 4.92 -13.05 -21.35
C THR A 243 5.61 -13.32 -20.03
N TRP A 244 4.84 -13.65 -19.01
CA TRP A 244 5.38 -14.04 -17.69
C TRP A 244 4.48 -15.08 -17.02
N LYS A 245 5.01 -15.72 -15.97
CA LYS A 245 4.25 -16.69 -15.17
C LYS A 245 3.18 -15.98 -14.35
N TYR A 246 1.94 -16.43 -14.48
CA TYR A 246 0.82 -15.82 -13.77
C TYR A 246 -0.27 -16.88 -13.53
N PRO A 247 -0.34 -17.48 -12.34
CA PRO A 247 -1.36 -18.47 -12.03
C PRO A 247 -2.71 -17.80 -11.77
N LEU A 248 -3.78 -18.49 -12.12
CA LEU A 248 -5.15 -18.06 -11.91
C LEU A 248 -5.84 -18.99 -10.90
N PRO A 249 -6.89 -18.52 -10.20
CA PRO A 249 -7.69 -19.35 -9.31
C PRO A 249 -8.15 -20.64 -9.99
N GLY A 250 -7.91 -21.77 -9.32
CA GLY A 250 -8.22 -23.10 -9.85
C GLY A 250 -7.12 -23.71 -10.73
N ASP A 251 -6.03 -23.04 -11.04
CA ASP A 251 -4.88 -23.67 -11.68
C ASP A 251 -4.29 -24.77 -10.78
N GLU A 252 -3.95 -25.91 -11.38
CA GLU A 252 -3.34 -27.03 -10.65
C GLU A 252 -1.98 -26.67 -10.08
N HIS A 253 -1.23 -25.84 -10.82
CA HIS A 253 0.14 -25.45 -10.48
C HIS A 253 0.24 -23.96 -10.25
N VAL A 254 0.68 -23.60 -9.05
CA VAL A 254 0.98 -22.24 -8.61
C VAL A 254 2.47 -22.12 -8.30
N PHE A 255 2.96 -20.94 -7.96
CA PHE A 255 4.34 -20.78 -7.49
C PHE A 255 4.56 -21.56 -6.20
N MET A 256 5.58 -22.43 -6.22
CA MET A 256 5.98 -23.23 -5.07
C MET A 256 7.38 -22.84 -4.64
N LEU A 257 7.68 -22.90 -3.36
CA LEU A 257 9.01 -22.63 -2.83
C LEU A 257 9.54 -23.79 -2.00
N GLU A 258 10.84 -24.02 -2.13
CA GLU A 258 11.64 -24.92 -1.33
C GLU A 258 12.61 -24.07 -0.50
N ARG A 259 12.41 -24.01 0.82
CA ARG A 259 13.22 -23.17 1.72
C ARG A 259 14.61 -23.73 1.90
N VAL A 260 15.63 -22.87 1.92
CA VAL A 260 17.03 -23.23 2.10
C VAL A 260 17.74 -22.27 3.04
N VAL A 261 18.76 -22.77 3.72
CA VAL A 261 19.76 -21.97 4.44
C VAL A 261 21.11 -22.17 3.76
N ILE A 262 21.84 -21.09 3.55
CA ILE A 262 23.17 -21.14 2.94
C ILE A 262 24.19 -20.60 3.96
N HIS A 263 25.13 -21.46 4.38
CA HIS A 263 26.30 -21.06 5.15
C HIS A 263 27.36 -20.54 4.20
N LEU A 264 28.03 -19.46 4.54
CA LEU A 264 29.04 -18.85 3.69
C LEU A 264 30.48 -19.23 4.06
N ASP A 265 30.73 -19.42 5.33
CA ASP A 265 32.07 -19.67 5.88
C ASP A 265 32.18 -21.07 6.49
N PRO A 266 33.36 -21.78 6.38
CA PRO A 266 34.56 -21.39 5.62
C PRO A 266 34.45 -21.61 4.10
N ALA A 267 33.37 -22.22 3.64
CA ALA A 267 33.02 -22.42 2.24
C ALA A 267 31.50 -22.54 2.11
N PRO A 268 30.92 -22.11 0.98
CA PRO A 268 29.48 -22.19 0.78
C PRO A 268 28.94 -23.60 0.98
N ARG A 269 27.87 -23.73 1.81
CA ARG A 269 27.14 -24.97 2.05
C ARG A 269 25.65 -24.70 2.09
N LEU A 270 24.93 -25.26 1.14
CA LEU A 270 23.47 -25.18 1.08
C LEU A 270 22.85 -26.30 1.92
N VAL A 271 21.88 -25.93 2.74
CA VAL A 271 21.09 -26.83 3.60
C VAL A 271 19.59 -26.67 3.21
N PRO A 272 19.03 -27.62 2.46
CA PRO A 272 17.60 -27.64 2.20
C PRO A 272 16.83 -27.92 3.49
N LEU A 273 15.71 -27.20 3.71
CA LEU A 273 14.83 -27.52 4.83
C LEU A 273 13.96 -28.74 4.52
N ALA A 274 13.88 -29.69 5.45
CA ALA A 274 13.25 -31.00 5.26
C ALA A 274 11.71 -30.91 5.37
N ILE A 275 11.09 -30.07 4.56
CA ILE A 275 9.64 -29.94 4.38
C ILE A 275 9.29 -30.05 2.89
N PRO A 276 8.06 -30.46 2.55
CA PRO A 276 7.59 -30.37 1.17
C PRO A 276 7.61 -28.94 0.65
N ALA A 277 7.74 -28.79 -0.67
CA ALA A 277 7.54 -27.49 -1.30
C ALA A 277 6.20 -26.88 -0.92
N GLU A 278 6.18 -25.57 -0.64
CA GLU A 278 5.02 -24.84 -0.15
C GLU A 278 4.53 -23.82 -1.18
N PRO A 279 3.24 -23.46 -1.21
CA PRO A 279 2.77 -22.30 -1.97
C PRO A 279 3.49 -21.03 -1.51
N GLN A 280 3.78 -20.15 -2.45
CA GLN A 280 4.46 -18.88 -2.17
C GLN A 280 3.46 -17.88 -1.57
N ARG A 281 3.14 -18.03 -0.31
CA ARG A 281 2.15 -17.25 0.44
C ARG A 281 2.75 -16.65 1.71
N SER A 282 2.24 -15.48 2.11
CA SER A 282 2.58 -14.81 3.36
C SER A 282 1.35 -14.71 4.29
N THR A 283 1.59 -14.45 5.56
CA THR A 283 0.52 -14.17 6.54
C THR A 283 0.07 -12.71 6.53
N THR A 284 0.84 -11.81 5.90
CA THR A 284 0.55 -10.36 5.85
C THR A 284 0.09 -9.89 4.47
N THR A 285 0.75 -10.38 3.44
CA THR A 285 0.49 -10.05 2.03
C THR A 285 0.16 -11.30 1.24
N ASP A 286 -0.08 -11.15 -0.05
CA ASP A 286 -0.39 -12.29 -0.92
C ASP A 286 0.88 -13.12 -1.20
N HIS A 287 2.06 -12.48 -1.25
CA HIS A 287 3.35 -13.11 -1.58
C HIS A 287 4.31 -13.17 -0.39
N ILE A 288 5.23 -14.14 -0.41
CA ILE A 288 6.31 -14.27 0.58
C ILE A 288 7.36 -13.13 0.46
N ALA A 289 7.39 -12.43 -0.64
CA ALA A 289 8.19 -11.23 -0.81
C ALA A 289 7.31 -9.99 -0.62
N GLY A 290 7.69 -9.12 0.30
CA GLY A 290 7.07 -7.80 0.44
C GLY A 290 7.30 -6.94 -0.81
N ARG A 291 6.54 -5.87 -0.96
CA ARG A 291 6.65 -4.95 -2.11
C ARG A 291 8.03 -4.32 -2.28
N ASN A 292 8.82 -4.28 -1.22
CA ASN A 292 10.21 -3.81 -1.20
C ASN A 292 11.25 -4.92 -1.39
N GLY A 293 10.83 -6.15 -1.73
CA GLY A 293 11.71 -7.32 -1.84
C GLY A 293 12.10 -7.96 -0.51
N GLN A 294 11.52 -7.52 0.61
CA GLN A 294 11.76 -8.14 1.92
C GLN A 294 11.25 -9.59 1.93
N PHE A 295 12.05 -10.51 2.49
CA PHE A 295 11.62 -11.88 2.74
C PHE A 295 10.75 -11.91 3.99
N LEU A 296 9.45 -12.15 3.81
CA LEU A 296 8.44 -12.15 4.86
C LEU A 296 8.30 -13.50 5.55
N ASP A 297 7.73 -13.48 6.75
CA ASP A 297 7.45 -14.67 7.56
C ASP A 297 8.68 -15.52 7.86
N VAL A 298 9.84 -14.87 8.09
CA VAL A 298 11.09 -15.52 8.47
C VAL A 298 11.90 -14.68 9.46
N GLU A 299 12.45 -15.32 10.49
CA GLU A 299 13.20 -14.65 11.57
C GLU A 299 14.43 -15.46 11.97
N TRP A 300 15.58 -14.79 12.06
CA TRP A 300 16.78 -15.35 12.69
C TRP A 300 16.77 -15.08 14.20
N SER A 301 17.27 -16.06 14.97
CA SER A 301 17.66 -15.76 16.36
C SER A 301 18.80 -14.73 16.39
N ALA A 302 18.86 -13.91 17.44
CA ALA A 302 19.86 -12.86 17.59
C ALA A 302 21.31 -13.38 17.56
N ASP A 303 21.55 -14.63 17.97
CA ASP A 303 22.83 -15.32 17.91
C ASP A 303 23.08 -16.03 16.58
N SER A 304 22.19 -15.87 15.59
CA SER A 304 22.26 -16.52 14.26
C SER A 304 22.29 -18.07 14.32
N ALA A 305 21.85 -18.68 15.42
CA ALA A 305 21.92 -20.13 15.63
C ALA A 305 20.65 -20.88 15.24
N ALA A 306 19.51 -20.20 15.12
CA ALA A 306 18.24 -20.78 14.78
C ALA A 306 17.46 -19.91 13.77
N LEU A 307 16.62 -20.56 12.97
CA LEU A 307 15.72 -19.92 12.02
C LEU A 307 14.28 -20.30 12.37
N ALA A 308 13.44 -19.30 12.56
CA ALA A 308 11.98 -19.47 12.63
C ALA A 308 11.33 -18.99 11.34
N PHE A 309 10.20 -19.59 10.97
CA PHE A 309 9.41 -19.13 9.85
C PHE A 309 7.95 -19.55 9.98
N VAL A 310 7.07 -18.82 9.28
CA VAL A 310 5.65 -19.15 9.18
C VAL A 310 5.31 -19.55 7.74
N SER A 311 4.60 -20.68 7.62
CA SER A 311 4.08 -21.16 6.33
C SER A 311 2.59 -20.88 6.27
N SER A 312 2.11 -20.40 5.12
CA SER A 312 0.69 -20.19 4.86
C SER A 312 0.18 -21.20 3.82
N SER A 313 -1.06 -21.69 4.01
CA SER A 313 -1.72 -22.53 3.00
C SER A 313 -2.15 -21.72 1.80
N ARG A 314 -2.38 -22.40 0.65
CA ARG A 314 -2.80 -21.76 -0.61
C ARG A 314 -4.05 -20.89 -0.46
N ASP A 315 -5.01 -21.31 0.36
CA ASP A 315 -6.25 -20.60 0.68
C ASP A 315 -6.13 -19.67 1.89
N HIS A 316 -4.91 -19.44 2.40
CA HIS A 316 -4.62 -18.65 3.58
C HIS A 316 -5.38 -19.07 4.87
N LYS A 317 -5.98 -20.28 4.93
CA LYS A 317 -6.70 -20.74 6.13
C LYS A 317 -5.80 -21.29 7.22
N ILE A 318 -4.57 -21.62 6.90
CA ILE A 318 -3.61 -22.21 7.82
C ILE A 318 -2.36 -21.34 7.90
N ALA A 319 -1.99 -20.96 9.11
CA ALA A 319 -0.67 -20.40 9.42
C ALA A 319 0.08 -21.35 10.37
N GLN A 320 1.31 -21.71 10.00
CA GLN A 320 2.12 -22.74 10.69
C GLN A 320 3.47 -22.18 11.10
N LEU A 321 3.69 -21.89 12.39
CA LEU A 321 5.00 -21.53 12.92
C LEU A 321 5.90 -22.77 13.02
N ARG A 322 7.14 -22.64 12.55
CA ARG A 322 8.14 -23.69 12.48
C ARG A 322 9.52 -23.21 12.91
N LEU A 323 10.32 -24.14 13.42
CA LEU A 323 11.75 -23.94 13.70
C LEU A 323 12.59 -24.87 12.84
N ALA A 324 13.62 -24.33 12.20
CA ALA A 324 14.59 -25.10 11.43
C ALA A 324 15.91 -25.25 12.20
N ASP A 325 16.43 -26.46 12.22
CA ASP A 325 17.83 -26.73 12.51
C ASP A 325 18.65 -26.38 11.27
N ILE A 326 19.42 -25.31 11.36
CA ILE A 326 20.16 -24.75 10.22
C ILE A 326 21.36 -25.59 9.79
N GLU A 327 21.80 -26.57 10.60
CA GLU A 327 22.90 -27.46 10.29
C GLU A 327 22.46 -28.72 9.55
N THR A 328 21.29 -29.26 9.93
CA THR A 328 20.76 -30.52 9.40
C THR A 328 19.63 -30.33 8.39
N GLY A 329 18.95 -29.18 8.44
CA GLY A 329 17.75 -28.91 7.68
C GLY A 329 16.48 -29.51 8.30
N GLU A 330 16.57 -30.22 9.43
CA GLU A 330 15.37 -30.72 10.10
C GLU A 330 14.45 -29.59 10.55
N VAL A 331 13.14 -29.75 10.33
CA VAL A 331 12.12 -28.75 10.67
C VAL A 331 11.16 -29.31 11.69
N ARG A 332 10.92 -28.55 12.76
CA ARG A 332 9.97 -28.86 13.79
C ARG A 332 8.75 -27.93 13.68
N ASP A 333 7.56 -28.49 13.57
CA ASP A 333 6.33 -27.78 13.74
C ASP A 333 6.18 -27.30 15.19
N VAL A 334 5.87 -26.02 15.40
CA VAL A 334 5.71 -25.42 16.73
C VAL A 334 4.24 -25.17 17.00
N TYR A 335 3.60 -24.33 16.21
CA TYR A 335 2.23 -23.93 16.42
C TYR A 335 1.48 -23.83 15.10
N LYS A 336 0.23 -24.23 15.10
CA LYS A 336 -0.66 -24.18 13.93
C LYS A 336 -1.96 -23.49 14.28
N GLU A 337 -2.31 -22.46 13.54
CA GLU A 337 -3.62 -21.84 13.55
C GLU A 337 -4.40 -22.22 12.30
N VAL A 338 -5.67 -22.53 12.48
CA VAL A 338 -6.62 -22.84 11.40
C VAL A 338 -7.82 -21.93 11.57
N THR A 339 -8.18 -21.23 10.49
CA THR A 339 -9.31 -20.31 10.45
C THR A 339 -10.38 -20.80 9.48
N GLU A 340 -11.63 -20.37 9.68
CA GLU A 340 -12.75 -20.73 8.79
C GLU A 340 -12.67 -19.96 7.45
N THR A 341 -12.16 -18.74 7.48
CA THR A 341 -12.04 -17.85 6.34
C THR A 341 -10.58 -17.76 5.88
N TYR A 342 -9.85 -16.78 6.34
CA TYR A 342 -8.42 -16.60 6.06
C TYR A 342 -7.70 -16.14 7.34
N TYR A 343 -6.42 -16.44 7.43
CA TYR A 343 -5.54 -15.92 8.47
C TYR A 343 -4.82 -14.68 7.96
N GLU A 344 -4.76 -13.66 8.78
CA GLU A 344 -3.94 -12.47 8.62
C GLU A 344 -3.15 -12.20 9.90
N SER A 345 -1.92 -11.69 9.77
CA SER A 345 -1.07 -11.37 10.92
C SER A 345 -1.26 -9.93 11.42
N GLY A 346 -2.33 -9.26 11.06
CA GLY A 346 -2.62 -7.88 11.41
C GLY A 346 -2.65 -6.96 10.19
N PHE A 347 -2.45 -5.68 10.38
CA PHE A 347 -2.59 -4.68 9.33
C PHE A 347 -1.24 -4.44 8.62
N ASP A 348 -1.01 -5.13 7.49
CA ASP A 348 0.25 -5.08 6.72
C ASP A 348 1.51 -5.31 7.57
N ALA A 349 1.44 -6.16 8.62
CA ALA A 349 2.52 -6.36 9.56
C ALA A 349 2.70 -7.80 10.01
N GLU A 350 3.95 -8.21 10.18
CA GLU A 350 4.31 -9.47 10.83
C GLU A 350 4.18 -9.29 12.34
N ASN A 351 3.15 -9.89 12.95
CA ASN A 351 2.87 -9.79 14.38
C ASN A 351 3.14 -11.11 15.11
N TRP A 352 4.26 -11.73 14.80
CA TRP A 352 4.76 -12.91 15.50
C TRP A 352 6.25 -12.77 15.76
N GLN A 353 6.75 -13.41 16.81
CA GLN A 353 8.18 -13.44 17.14
C GLN A 353 8.52 -14.62 18.04
N VAL A 354 9.71 -15.23 17.87
CA VAL A 354 10.22 -16.28 18.74
C VAL A 354 11.16 -15.70 19.79
N LEU A 355 10.84 -15.93 21.06
CA LEU A 355 11.61 -15.52 22.23
C LEU A 355 12.49 -16.69 22.68
N HIS A 356 13.60 -16.93 21.99
CA HIS A 356 14.47 -18.09 22.22
C HIS A 356 14.96 -18.20 23.66
N ALA A 357 15.34 -17.07 24.30
CA ALA A 357 15.89 -17.05 25.64
C ALA A 357 14.91 -17.53 26.72
N SER A 358 13.60 -17.30 26.54
CA SER A 358 12.55 -17.73 27.47
C SER A 358 11.79 -18.96 27.00
N ASN A 359 12.14 -19.52 25.85
CA ASN A 359 11.45 -20.65 25.22
C ASN A 359 9.95 -20.36 24.99
N GLU A 360 9.65 -19.17 24.46
CA GLU A 360 8.30 -18.68 24.23
C GLU A 360 8.18 -18.15 22.78
N PHE A 361 6.94 -17.89 22.35
CA PHE A 361 6.67 -17.16 21.12
C PHE A 361 5.48 -16.21 21.31
N ILE A 362 5.50 -15.09 20.60
CA ILE A 362 4.38 -14.17 20.45
C ILE A 362 3.66 -14.54 19.16
N TRP A 363 2.33 -14.56 19.21
CA TRP A 363 1.50 -14.92 18.07
C TRP A 363 0.30 -13.99 17.97
N PHE A 364 0.02 -13.48 16.78
CA PHE A 364 -1.20 -12.74 16.49
C PHE A 364 -2.35 -13.70 16.14
N SER A 365 -3.55 -13.40 16.63
CA SER A 365 -4.74 -14.19 16.29
C SER A 365 -6.01 -13.37 16.44
N GLU A 366 -6.95 -13.58 15.53
CA GLU A 366 -8.30 -13.02 15.57
C GLU A 366 -9.35 -13.99 16.19
N ARG A 367 -8.89 -15.02 16.92
CA ARG A 367 -9.77 -16.07 17.54
C ARG A 367 -10.84 -15.52 18.47
N SER A 368 -10.65 -14.33 19.01
CA SER A 368 -11.62 -13.64 19.88
C SER A 368 -12.52 -12.68 19.12
N ASN A 369 -12.56 -12.74 17.78
CA ASN A 369 -13.20 -11.81 16.87
C ASN A 369 -12.48 -10.45 16.75
N TRP A 370 -11.35 -10.28 17.43
CA TRP A 370 -10.48 -9.10 17.34
C TRP A 370 -9.02 -9.54 17.28
N GLY A 371 -8.22 -8.79 16.55
CA GLY A 371 -6.78 -9.06 16.42
C GLY A 371 -6.04 -8.77 17.73
N HIS A 372 -5.48 -9.82 18.34
CA HIS A 372 -4.76 -9.73 19.61
C HIS A 372 -3.48 -10.56 19.59
N LEU A 373 -2.57 -10.21 20.50
CA LEU A 373 -1.34 -10.93 20.75
C LEU A 373 -1.53 -11.99 21.82
N TYR A 374 -0.92 -13.15 21.62
CA TYR A 374 -0.94 -14.29 22.50
C TYR A 374 0.48 -14.78 22.80
N LEU A 375 0.73 -15.18 24.04
CA LEU A 375 1.98 -15.81 24.44
C LEU A 375 1.85 -17.32 24.32
N GLY A 376 2.80 -17.96 23.63
CA GLY A 376 2.88 -19.41 23.47
C GLY A 376 4.14 -20.00 24.11
N ASP A 377 4.12 -21.28 24.38
CA ASP A 377 5.28 -22.08 24.80
C ASP A 377 5.92 -22.73 23.60
N LEU A 378 7.21 -22.45 23.37
CA LEU A 378 7.93 -22.88 22.18
C LEU A 378 8.17 -24.40 22.13
N ALA A 379 8.27 -25.06 23.27
CA ALA A 379 8.51 -26.49 23.34
C ALA A 379 7.25 -27.33 23.09
N SER A 380 6.13 -26.95 23.74
CA SER A 380 4.86 -27.66 23.60
C SER A 380 4.01 -27.18 22.42
N GLY A 381 4.21 -25.94 21.95
CA GLY A 381 3.37 -25.29 20.95
C GLY A 381 2.01 -24.81 21.50
N GLU A 382 1.79 -24.85 22.82
CA GLU A 382 0.52 -24.44 23.41
C GLU A 382 0.49 -22.93 23.67
N ILE A 383 -0.67 -22.30 23.43
CA ILE A 383 -0.91 -20.90 23.84
C ILE A 383 -1.07 -20.88 25.37
N LYS A 384 -0.23 -20.10 26.04
CA LYS A 384 -0.21 -19.94 27.51
C LYS A 384 -1.27 -18.95 27.99
N ALA A 385 -1.34 -17.78 27.34
CA ALA A 385 -2.24 -16.71 27.73
C ALA A 385 -2.42 -15.66 26.62
N PRO A 386 -3.52 -14.89 26.60
CA PRO A 386 -3.60 -13.66 25.83
C PRO A 386 -2.68 -12.59 26.46
N ILE A 387 -1.92 -11.89 25.63
CA ILE A 387 -1.14 -10.70 26.00
C ILE A 387 -2.05 -9.46 26.00
N THR A 388 -2.91 -9.37 24.97
CA THR A 388 -3.93 -8.32 24.83
C THR A 388 -5.31 -8.93 24.66
N ALA A 389 -6.36 -8.20 25.03
CA ALA A 389 -7.74 -8.65 24.90
C ALA A 389 -8.71 -7.46 24.88
N GLY A 390 -9.92 -7.66 24.35
CA GLY A 390 -10.97 -6.64 24.32
C GLY A 390 -11.66 -6.52 22.95
N ASN A 391 -12.52 -5.52 22.81
CA ASN A 391 -13.21 -5.22 21.54
C ASN A 391 -12.46 -4.11 20.76
N TRP A 392 -11.21 -4.36 20.49
CA TRP A 392 -10.28 -3.46 19.79
C TRP A 392 -9.19 -4.31 19.13
N ALA A 393 -8.40 -3.73 18.24
CA ALA A 393 -7.40 -4.47 17.48
C ALA A 393 -5.97 -3.99 17.75
N VAL A 394 -5.04 -4.93 17.92
CA VAL A 394 -3.62 -4.72 17.64
C VAL A 394 -3.45 -4.64 16.13
N LEU A 395 -2.70 -3.67 15.64
CA LEU A 395 -2.41 -3.51 14.22
C LEU A 395 -1.00 -3.98 13.89
N GLN A 396 0.00 -3.47 14.62
CA GLN A 396 1.41 -3.71 14.34
C GLN A 396 2.24 -3.71 15.63
N MET A 397 3.03 -4.74 15.84
CA MET A 397 4.13 -4.71 16.82
C MET A 397 5.26 -3.84 16.27
N LEU A 398 5.69 -2.84 17.03
CA LEU A 398 6.81 -1.97 16.65
C LEU A 398 8.12 -2.40 17.32
N GLU A 399 8.04 -2.88 18.55
CA GLU A 399 9.20 -3.28 19.35
C GLU A 399 8.80 -4.35 20.35
N VAL A 400 9.64 -5.35 20.48
CA VAL A 400 9.58 -6.33 21.57
C VAL A 400 10.88 -6.24 22.35
N ASP A 401 10.80 -5.96 23.65
CA ASP A 401 11.94 -6.01 24.58
C ASP A 401 11.82 -7.28 25.45
N PRO A 402 12.55 -8.36 25.10
CA PRO A 402 12.49 -9.60 25.88
C PRO A 402 13.07 -9.45 27.30
N ALA A 403 14.00 -8.52 27.50
CA ALA A 403 14.65 -8.30 28.81
C ALA A 403 13.73 -7.56 29.78
N ALA A 404 13.07 -6.50 29.32
CA ALA A 404 12.05 -5.79 30.08
C ALA A 404 10.68 -6.54 30.05
N ARG A 405 10.53 -7.55 29.22
CA ARG A 405 9.27 -8.27 28.94
C ARG A 405 8.13 -7.33 28.57
N THR A 406 8.35 -6.47 27.58
CA THR A 406 7.35 -5.51 27.08
C THR A 406 7.24 -5.54 25.57
N ILE A 407 6.06 -5.16 25.07
CA ILE A 407 5.76 -4.97 23.64
C ILE A 407 5.22 -3.57 23.47
N THR A 408 5.80 -2.82 22.53
CA THR A 408 5.28 -1.54 22.04
C THR A 408 4.59 -1.79 20.69
N PHE A 409 3.36 -1.32 20.54
CA PHE A 409 2.55 -1.66 19.36
C PHE A 409 1.56 -0.54 19.00
N LEU A 410 1.11 -0.56 17.75
CA LEU A 410 -0.04 0.22 17.28
C LEU A 410 -1.33 -0.56 17.48
N GLY A 411 -2.37 0.12 17.93
CA GLY A 411 -3.71 -0.43 18.06
C GLY A 411 -4.78 0.56 17.62
N SER A 412 -5.98 0.06 17.37
CA SER A 412 -7.14 0.85 16.93
C SER A 412 -8.41 0.44 17.65
N ASN A 413 -9.45 1.29 17.57
CA ASN A 413 -10.78 1.04 18.14
C ASN A 413 -10.83 0.84 19.66
N ARG A 414 -9.81 1.24 20.41
CA ARG A 414 -9.81 1.20 21.88
C ARG A 414 -10.20 2.53 22.50
N GLU A 415 -9.72 3.62 21.93
CA GLU A 415 -10.04 4.97 22.35
C GLU A 415 -11.34 5.47 21.69
N ALA A 416 -11.99 6.47 22.30
CA ALA A 416 -13.21 7.06 21.75
C ALA A 416 -12.91 7.85 20.46
N GLY A 417 -13.84 7.84 19.51
CA GLY A 417 -13.71 8.59 18.25
C GLY A 417 -13.82 7.70 17.02
N ASP A 418 -13.05 8.01 15.99
CA ASP A 418 -13.00 7.19 14.77
C ASP A 418 -12.27 5.86 15.08
N PRO A 419 -12.88 4.69 14.87
CA PRO A 419 -12.30 3.40 15.18
C PRO A 419 -11.04 3.07 14.35
N TYR A 420 -10.78 3.84 13.31
CA TYR A 420 -9.60 3.69 12.44
C TYR A 420 -8.43 4.60 12.85
N PHE A 421 -8.54 5.36 13.96
CA PHE A 421 -7.38 6.06 14.51
C PHE A 421 -6.41 5.06 15.09
N HIS A 422 -5.14 5.21 14.73
CA HIS A 422 -4.04 4.44 15.29
C HIS A 422 -3.50 5.14 16.54
N TYR A 423 -3.20 4.35 17.57
CA TYR A 423 -2.62 4.83 18.82
C TYR A 423 -1.44 3.96 19.22
N LEU A 424 -0.46 4.56 19.88
CA LEU A 424 0.70 3.85 20.40
C LEU A 424 0.45 3.35 21.83
N TYR A 425 0.70 2.06 22.04
CA TYR A 425 0.55 1.40 23.34
C TYR A 425 1.80 0.63 23.73
N ARG A 426 1.92 0.36 25.04
CA ARG A 426 2.87 -0.61 25.59
C ARG A 426 2.15 -1.56 26.53
N VAL A 427 2.52 -2.87 26.49
CA VAL A 427 1.98 -3.90 27.37
C VAL A 427 3.10 -4.85 27.82
N GLY A 428 2.93 -5.51 28.97
CA GLY A 428 3.81 -6.62 29.37
C GLY A 428 3.59 -7.86 28.51
N ILE A 429 4.65 -8.62 28.20
CA ILE A 429 4.54 -9.92 27.50
C ILE A 429 3.67 -10.91 28.30
N ASP A 430 3.68 -10.83 29.62
CA ASP A 430 2.86 -11.64 30.49
C ASP A 430 1.40 -11.17 30.62
N GLY A 431 1.01 -10.18 29.79
CA GLY A 431 -0.31 -9.57 29.79
C GLY A 431 -0.40 -8.36 30.72
N GLY A 432 -1.62 -7.92 30.96
CA GLY A 432 -1.94 -6.74 31.75
C GLY A 432 -2.69 -5.68 30.95
N GLU A 433 -2.92 -4.51 31.57
CA GLU A 433 -3.61 -3.40 30.92
C GLU A 433 -2.61 -2.63 30.02
N PRO A 434 -2.87 -2.48 28.70
CA PRO A 434 -2.02 -1.69 27.83
C PRO A 434 -1.99 -0.22 28.24
N GLN A 435 -0.80 0.33 28.39
CA GLN A 435 -0.56 1.74 28.64
C GLN A 435 -0.64 2.52 27.32
N LEU A 436 -1.47 3.55 27.26
CA LEU A 436 -1.54 4.49 26.14
C LEU A 436 -0.35 5.45 26.19
N LEU A 437 0.42 5.53 25.10
CA LEU A 437 1.61 6.40 24.96
C LEU A 437 1.38 7.64 24.10
N SER A 438 0.32 7.64 23.27
CA SER A 438 -0.08 8.76 22.39
C SER A 438 -1.54 9.14 22.68
N PRO A 439 -1.79 10.02 23.69
CA PRO A 439 -3.14 10.25 24.23
C PRO A 439 -4.00 11.24 23.43
N GLU A 440 -3.45 11.91 22.44
CA GLU A 440 -4.19 12.89 21.65
C GLU A 440 -5.28 12.20 20.80
N PRO A 441 -6.55 12.72 20.80
CA PRO A 441 -7.66 12.07 20.07
C PRO A 441 -7.54 12.28 18.56
N ALA A 442 -6.60 11.59 17.93
CA ALA A 442 -6.22 11.73 16.53
C ALA A 442 -5.67 10.41 15.99
N HIS A 443 -5.43 10.38 14.70
CA HIS A 443 -4.65 9.32 14.05
C HIS A 443 -3.17 9.61 14.20
N HIS A 444 -2.40 8.67 14.73
CA HIS A 444 -0.97 8.77 14.97
C HIS A 444 -0.19 7.97 13.93
N GLU A 445 0.79 8.63 13.31
CA GLU A 445 1.81 8.02 12.47
C GLU A 445 3.11 7.99 13.27
N ILE A 446 3.52 6.78 13.68
CA ILE A 446 4.62 6.55 14.60
C ILE A 446 5.84 6.01 13.86
N SER A 447 7.01 6.61 14.11
CA SER A 447 8.29 6.08 13.64
C SER A 447 9.23 5.91 14.83
N PRO A 448 9.60 4.66 15.21
CA PRO A 448 10.51 4.41 16.32
C PRO A 448 11.96 4.75 15.95
N ALA A 449 12.73 5.23 16.93
CA ALA A 449 14.17 5.31 16.85
C ALA A 449 14.80 3.91 16.89
N PRO A 450 16.01 3.70 16.34
CA PRO A 450 16.67 2.39 16.34
C PRO A 450 16.82 1.74 17.72
N SER A 451 17.01 2.55 18.76
CA SER A 451 17.11 2.04 20.14
C SER A 451 15.77 1.76 20.83
N GLY A 452 14.64 2.09 20.22
CA GLY A 452 13.31 2.04 20.86
C GLY A 452 13.07 3.02 22.01
N ARG A 453 14.06 3.90 22.33
CA ARG A 453 13.96 4.87 23.43
C ARG A 453 13.16 6.11 23.08
N PHE A 454 12.96 6.38 21.80
CA PHE A 454 12.28 7.56 21.30
C PHE A 454 11.34 7.20 20.15
N PHE A 455 10.34 8.06 19.95
CA PHE A 455 9.39 7.96 18.83
C PHE A 455 9.16 9.32 18.19
N LEU A 456 9.21 9.39 16.88
CA LEU A 456 8.59 10.48 16.15
C LEU A 456 7.09 10.17 16.03
N ASP A 457 6.25 11.08 16.50
CA ASP A 457 4.80 10.94 16.46
C ASP A 457 4.20 12.14 15.71
N SER A 458 3.57 11.87 14.57
CA SER A 458 2.82 12.85 13.79
C SER A 458 1.34 12.53 13.91
N TYR A 459 0.58 13.36 14.63
CA TYR A 459 -0.83 13.11 14.84
C TYR A 459 -1.71 14.16 14.17
N SER A 460 -2.79 13.69 13.55
CA SER A 460 -3.72 14.51 12.77
C SER A 460 -5.08 13.83 12.64
N THR A 461 -6.05 14.56 12.08
CA THR A 461 -7.34 13.98 11.66
C THR A 461 -7.62 14.38 10.21
N PRO A 462 -8.63 13.82 9.54
CA PRO A 462 -9.00 14.28 8.20
C PRO A 462 -9.27 15.78 8.07
N THR A 463 -9.53 16.47 9.19
CA THR A 463 -9.87 17.89 9.24
C THR A 463 -8.87 18.78 9.97
N THR A 464 -7.94 18.18 10.69
CA THR A 464 -6.94 18.89 11.51
C THR A 464 -5.55 18.55 10.99
N PRO A 465 -4.74 19.56 10.61
CA PRO A 465 -3.40 19.33 10.09
C PRO A 465 -2.49 18.68 11.13
N PRO A 466 -1.36 18.06 10.71
CA PRO A 466 -0.48 17.34 11.60
C PRO A 466 0.26 18.26 12.57
N VAL A 467 0.32 17.79 13.81
CA VAL A 467 1.30 18.21 14.81
C VAL A 467 2.30 17.08 14.97
N THR A 468 3.59 17.38 14.83
CA THR A 468 4.64 16.38 14.96
C THR A 468 5.49 16.64 16.20
N VAL A 469 5.63 15.61 17.03
CA VAL A 469 6.36 15.67 18.29
C VAL A 469 7.40 14.54 18.37
N LEU A 470 8.44 14.77 19.15
CA LEU A 470 9.36 13.73 19.60
C LEU A 470 8.90 13.25 20.97
N ARG A 471 8.69 11.93 21.13
CA ARG A 471 8.34 11.32 22.43
C ARG A 471 9.45 10.44 22.97
N SER A 472 9.52 10.37 24.29
CA SER A 472 10.28 9.33 24.99
C SER A 472 9.59 7.97 24.88
N ALA A 473 10.30 6.90 25.23
CA ALA A 473 9.74 5.54 25.34
C ALA A 473 8.55 5.44 26.31
N THR A 474 8.35 6.39 27.22
CA THR A 474 7.20 6.42 28.14
C THR A 474 6.02 7.26 27.64
N GLY A 475 6.11 7.80 26.42
CA GLY A 475 5.08 8.64 25.80
C GLY A 475 5.16 10.14 26.15
N GLU A 476 6.16 10.57 26.95
CA GLU A 476 6.36 11.98 27.28
C GLU A 476 6.81 12.76 26.04
N VAL A 477 6.17 13.90 25.77
CA VAL A 477 6.58 14.81 24.71
C VAL A 477 7.85 15.55 25.13
N LEU A 478 8.94 15.30 24.43
CA LEU A 478 10.24 15.94 24.64
C LEU A 478 10.38 17.24 23.86
N LEU A 479 9.90 17.26 22.61
CA LEU A 479 9.94 18.41 21.71
C LEU A 479 8.69 18.42 20.81
N THR A 480 8.17 19.62 20.52
CA THR A 480 7.29 19.84 19.38
C THR A 480 8.15 20.25 18.19
N LEU A 481 8.15 19.44 17.13
CA LEU A 481 9.00 19.63 15.95
C LEU A 481 8.30 20.44 14.85
N ALA A 482 6.98 20.27 14.75
CA ALA A 482 6.16 20.96 13.76
C ALA A 482 4.71 21.11 14.24
N ASP A 483 4.10 22.23 13.85
CA ASP A 483 2.68 22.51 13.93
C ASP A 483 2.27 23.07 12.57
N THR A 484 1.60 22.22 11.76
CA THR A 484 1.34 22.54 10.37
C THR A 484 0.21 23.54 10.22
N SER A 485 0.45 24.67 9.53
CA SER A 485 -0.57 25.65 9.20
C SER A 485 -1.33 25.30 7.92
N THR A 486 -2.65 25.56 7.95
CA THR A 486 -3.55 25.49 6.79
C THR A 486 -4.02 26.87 6.32
N ASP A 487 -3.39 27.95 6.74
CA ASP A 487 -3.83 29.31 6.41
C ASP A 487 -3.79 29.56 4.91
N LEU A 488 -2.69 29.18 4.23
CA LEU A 488 -2.57 29.29 2.79
C LEU A 488 -3.56 28.39 2.03
N LEU A 489 -3.94 27.25 2.59
CA LEU A 489 -5.01 26.41 2.00
C LEU A 489 -6.36 27.15 2.02
N ARG A 490 -6.69 27.83 3.11
CA ARG A 490 -7.93 28.62 3.23
C ARG A 490 -7.96 29.78 2.24
N ASP A 491 -6.82 30.43 2.00
CA ASP A 491 -6.68 31.54 1.06
C ASP A 491 -7.00 31.12 -0.39
N VAL A 492 -6.75 29.86 -0.77
CA VAL A 492 -7.11 29.32 -2.08
C VAL A 492 -8.50 28.67 -2.11
N GLY A 493 -9.28 28.82 -1.02
CA GLY A 493 -10.65 28.32 -0.94
C GLY A 493 -10.77 26.83 -0.59
N TRP A 494 -9.71 26.20 -0.09
CA TRP A 494 -9.78 24.82 0.36
C TRP A 494 -10.73 24.65 1.54
N VAL A 495 -11.55 23.59 1.51
CA VAL A 495 -12.51 23.21 2.55
C VAL A 495 -12.18 21.80 3.04
N ALA A 496 -12.11 21.64 4.35
CA ALA A 496 -11.91 20.31 4.95
C ALA A 496 -13.11 19.39 4.63
N PRO A 497 -12.90 18.09 4.41
CA PRO A 497 -13.99 17.14 4.29
C PRO A 497 -14.78 17.06 5.60
N GLU A 498 -16.07 16.70 5.51
CA GLU A 498 -16.95 16.52 6.67
C GLU A 498 -16.93 15.05 7.09
N PRO A 499 -16.34 14.67 8.24
CA PRO A 499 -16.46 13.32 8.78
C PRO A 499 -17.91 13.02 9.17
N PHE A 500 -18.37 11.80 8.90
CA PHE A 500 -19.68 11.36 9.30
C PHE A 500 -19.70 9.92 9.80
N VAL A 501 -20.74 9.59 10.55
CA VAL A 501 -21.05 8.23 10.99
C VAL A 501 -22.49 7.92 10.59
N THR A 502 -22.70 6.76 9.99
CA THR A 502 -24.02 6.21 9.63
C THR A 502 -24.09 4.73 10.02
N LYS A 503 -25.23 4.09 9.81
CA LYS A 503 -25.39 2.66 10.05
C LYS A 503 -25.20 1.85 8.77
N ALA A 504 -24.54 0.68 8.91
CA ALA A 504 -24.45 -0.33 7.86
C ALA A 504 -25.85 -0.90 7.52
N ARG A 505 -25.90 -1.79 6.52
CA ARG A 505 -27.12 -2.52 6.11
C ARG A 505 -27.81 -3.30 7.25
N ASP A 506 -27.03 -3.75 8.24
CA ASP A 506 -27.51 -4.45 9.44
C ASP A 506 -28.18 -3.52 10.46
N ARG A 507 -28.08 -2.20 10.29
CA ARG A 507 -28.55 -1.12 11.18
C ARG A 507 -27.96 -1.16 12.60
N LEU A 508 -26.88 -1.88 12.78
CA LEU A 508 -26.16 -2.06 14.05
C LEU A 508 -24.76 -1.50 13.97
N SER A 509 -24.00 -1.94 12.96
CA SER A 509 -22.61 -1.56 12.78
C SER A 509 -22.48 -0.10 12.35
N ASP A 510 -21.57 0.64 12.99
CA ASP A 510 -21.24 2.01 12.58
C ASP A 510 -20.32 2.00 11.36
N ILE A 511 -20.68 2.81 10.38
CA ILE A 511 -19.91 3.08 9.16
C ILE A 511 -19.37 4.51 9.23
N HIS A 512 -18.07 4.63 9.04
CA HIS A 512 -17.37 5.91 9.08
C HIS A 512 -16.95 6.34 7.68
N GLY A 513 -17.09 7.62 7.38
CA GLY A 513 -16.80 8.16 6.05
C GLY A 513 -16.50 9.64 6.05
N LEU A 514 -16.20 10.15 4.86
CA LEU A 514 -15.95 11.56 4.58
C LEU A 514 -16.85 12.05 3.45
N LEU A 515 -17.35 13.27 3.61
CA LEU A 515 -18.19 13.97 2.63
C LEU A 515 -17.49 15.26 2.19
N TYR A 516 -17.45 15.48 0.88
CA TYR A 516 -16.86 16.65 0.25
C TYR A 516 -17.93 17.49 -0.41
N ARG A 517 -17.85 18.81 -0.23
CA ARG A 517 -18.74 19.80 -0.82
C ARG A 517 -17.95 20.81 -1.65
N PRO A 518 -18.55 21.40 -2.70
CA PRO A 518 -17.91 22.52 -3.40
C PRO A 518 -17.58 23.65 -2.43
N SER A 519 -16.50 24.39 -2.66
CA SER A 519 -16.19 25.60 -1.89
C SER A 519 -17.28 26.69 -2.04
N THR A 520 -18.04 26.63 -3.13
CA THR A 520 -19.19 27.50 -3.44
C THR A 520 -20.53 26.87 -3.03
N PHE A 521 -20.54 25.96 -2.07
CA PHE A 521 -21.76 25.24 -1.65
C PHE A 521 -22.87 26.15 -1.17
N ASP A 522 -24.08 25.89 -1.67
CA ASP A 522 -25.35 26.58 -1.27
C ASP A 522 -26.40 25.52 -0.89
N GLU A 523 -26.80 25.48 0.37
CA GLU A 523 -27.75 24.48 0.89
C GLU A 523 -29.15 24.57 0.29
N SER A 524 -29.48 25.65 -0.42
CA SER A 524 -30.76 25.82 -1.10
C SER A 524 -30.83 25.07 -2.44
N LEU A 525 -29.67 24.59 -2.97
CA LEU A 525 -29.58 23.86 -4.22
C LEU A 525 -29.55 22.33 -3.96
N GLN A 526 -29.80 21.55 -5.01
CA GLN A 526 -29.78 20.08 -4.99
C GLN A 526 -28.64 19.56 -5.88
N TYR A 527 -27.65 18.96 -5.26
CA TYR A 527 -26.44 18.49 -5.92
C TYR A 527 -26.50 17.00 -6.25
N PRO A 528 -26.06 16.58 -7.44
CA PRO A 528 -25.82 15.15 -7.71
C PRO A 528 -24.78 14.59 -6.73
N VAL A 529 -24.93 13.32 -6.39
CA VAL A 529 -24.04 12.64 -5.45
C VAL A 529 -23.10 11.72 -6.20
N LEU A 530 -21.82 11.75 -5.85
CA LEU A 530 -20.80 10.84 -6.35
C LEU A 530 -20.24 9.99 -5.22
N ASN A 531 -20.35 8.69 -5.35
CA ASN A 531 -19.78 7.72 -4.44
C ASN A 531 -18.41 7.27 -4.98
N TYR A 532 -17.34 7.63 -4.27
CA TYR A 532 -16.03 7.04 -4.49
C TYR A 532 -15.89 5.79 -3.62
N LEU A 533 -15.36 4.71 -4.20
CA LEU A 533 -15.05 3.53 -3.40
C LEU A 533 -13.81 2.78 -3.91
N TYR A 534 -13.16 2.15 -2.96
CA TYR A 534 -12.20 1.07 -3.15
C TYR A 534 -12.46 0.02 -2.06
N PRO A 535 -13.44 -0.85 -2.23
CA PRO A 535 -13.85 -1.81 -1.20
C PRO A 535 -12.97 -3.06 -1.25
N GLY A 536 -11.67 -2.88 -1.24
CA GLY A 536 -10.74 -4.01 -1.17
C GLY A 536 -10.75 -4.63 0.22
N PRO A 537 -10.71 -5.97 0.37
CA PRO A 537 -10.55 -6.59 1.67
C PRO A 537 -9.20 -6.28 2.33
N GLN A 538 -8.21 -5.89 1.54
CA GLN A 538 -6.90 -5.46 2.03
C GLN A 538 -6.82 -3.97 2.41
N THR A 539 -7.83 -3.14 2.07
CA THR A 539 -7.83 -1.70 2.37
C THR A 539 -9.23 -1.12 2.40
N GLY A 540 -9.41 0.04 3.00
CA GLY A 540 -10.66 0.80 2.97
C GLY A 540 -10.72 1.87 1.88
N SER A 541 -11.92 2.35 1.58
CA SER A 541 -12.15 3.46 0.63
C SER A 541 -11.58 4.78 1.15
N VAL A 542 -11.78 5.08 2.43
CA VAL A 542 -11.24 6.27 3.10
C VAL A 542 -9.74 6.12 3.35
N GLY A 543 -9.28 4.90 3.69
CA GLY A 543 -7.89 4.61 4.01
C GLY A 543 -7.42 5.31 5.28
N SER A 544 -6.18 5.85 5.28
CA SER A 544 -5.62 6.55 6.44
C SER A 544 -6.51 7.71 6.92
N ARG A 545 -6.63 7.84 8.23
CA ARG A 545 -7.31 8.95 8.90
C ARG A 545 -6.40 10.14 9.18
N ALA A 546 -5.14 10.08 8.75
CA ALA A 546 -4.25 11.22 8.78
C ALA A 546 -4.77 12.36 7.88
N PHE A 547 -4.35 13.58 8.17
CA PHE A 547 -4.63 14.74 7.34
C PHE A 547 -4.06 14.56 5.92
N SER A 548 -4.85 14.94 4.94
CA SER A 548 -4.38 15.09 3.57
C SER A 548 -5.19 16.20 2.90
N ALA A 549 -4.52 17.22 2.40
CA ALA A 549 -5.20 18.36 1.76
C ALA A 549 -5.94 17.95 0.47
N ALA A 550 -5.43 16.97 -0.26
CA ALA A 550 -5.99 16.60 -1.56
C ALA A 550 -6.83 15.31 -1.56
N ARG A 551 -6.59 14.34 -0.70
CA ARG A 551 -7.25 13.01 -0.69
C ARG A 551 -7.62 12.50 -2.10
N ARG A 552 -6.61 12.38 -2.98
CA ARG A 552 -6.74 12.22 -4.43
C ARG A 552 -7.47 13.44 -5.04
N ASP A 553 -8.44 13.22 -5.95
CA ASP A 553 -9.17 14.31 -6.62
C ASP A 553 -10.61 14.54 -6.11
N LYS A 554 -10.95 14.05 -4.91
CA LYS A 554 -12.35 14.09 -4.43
C LYS A 554 -12.86 15.51 -4.21
N GLN A 555 -12.06 16.39 -3.59
CA GLN A 555 -12.41 17.80 -3.48
C GLN A 555 -12.45 18.47 -4.85
N ALA A 556 -11.52 18.14 -5.75
CA ALA A 556 -11.52 18.66 -7.12
C ALA A 556 -12.82 18.33 -7.87
N VAL A 557 -13.29 17.08 -7.76
CA VAL A 557 -14.57 16.67 -8.34
C VAL A 557 -15.75 17.41 -7.70
N ALA A 558 -15.70 17.64 -6.38
CA ALA A 558 -16.75 18.41 -5.70
C ALA A 558 -16.84 19.83 -6.25
N GLU A 559 -15.73 20.52 -6.59
CA GLU A 559 -15.74 21.87 -7.17
C GLU A 559 -16.49 21.97 -8.51
N LEU A 560 -16.72 20.84 -9.18
CA LEU A 560 -17.54 20.78 -10.41
C LEU A 560 -19.05 20.69 -10.14
N GLY A 561 -19.49 20.89 -8.89
CA GLY A 561 -20.90 20.95 -8.50
C GLY A 561 -21.47 19.59 -8.05
N PHE A 562 -20.64 18.74 -7.45
CA PHE A 562 -21.05 17.44 -6.90
C PHE A 562 -20.87 17.38 -5.37
N ILE A 563 -21.67 16.54 -4.71
CA ILE A 563 -21.36 16.05 -3.38
C ILE A 563 -20.61 14.72 -3.54
N VAL A 564 -19.42 14.63 -2.97
CA VAL A 564 -18.63 13.40 -3.03
C VAL A 564 -18.68 12.71 -1.67
N VAL A 565 -18.93 11.40 -1.66
CA VAL A 565 -19.01 10.56 -0.47
C VAL A 565 -18.04 9.39 -0.62
N GLU A 566 -17.23 9.16 0.40
CA GLU A 566 -16.44 7.94 0.56
C GLU A 566 -16.65 7.37 1.96
N LEU A 567 -16.69 6.04 2.10
CA LEU A 567 -16.89 5.38 3.38
C LEU A 567 -16.33 3.96 3.40
N ASP A 568 -16.00 3.48 4.60
CA ASP A 568 -15.52 2.13 4.82
C ASP A 568 -16.68 1.21 5.24
N ALA A 569 -17.16 0.44 4.27
CA ALA A 569 -18.24 -0.53 4.44
C ALA A 569 -17.79 -1.78 5.22
N MET A 570 -18.73 -2.62 5.62
CA MET A 570 -18.42 -3.97 6.09
C MET A 570 -17.60 -4.71 5.03
N GLY A 571 -16.63 -5.50 5.46
CA GLY A 571 -15.63 -6.14 4.58
C GLY A 571 -14.28 -5.41 4.48
N THR A 572 -14.13 -4.24 5.15
CA THR A 572 -12.83 -3.52 5.22
C THR A 572 -12.05 -3.90 6.47
N PRO A 573 -10.69 -3.86 6.43
CA PRO A 573 -9.82 -4.26 7.54
C PRO A 573 -9.82 -3.24 8.69
N GLY A 574 -9.09 -3.55 9.78
CA GLY A 574 -8.89 -2.64 10.92
C GLY A 574 -10.03 -2.62 11.94
N ARG A 575 -11.00 -3.54 11.81
CA ARG A 575 -12.14 -3.75 12.72
C ARG A 575 -12.15 -5.19 13.24
N SER A 576 -13.31 -5.65 13.76
CA SER A 576 -13.47 -7.06 14.15
C SER A 576 -13.39 -7.99 12.94
N LYS A 577 -12.98 -9.25 13.17
CA LYS A 577 -12.94 -10.26 12.12
C LYS A 577 -14.30 -10.44 11.43
N SER A 578 -15.38 -10.48 12.20
CA SER A 578 -16.73 -10.59 11.63
C SER A 578 -17.14 -9.38 10.77
N PHE A 579 -16.59 -8.20 11.01
CA PHE A 579 -16.79 -7.04 10.16
C PHE A 579 -15.95 -7.16 8.88
N HIS A 580 -14.70 -7.61 8.99
CA HIS A 580 -13.79 -7.80 7.86
C HIS A 580 -14.23 -8.94 6.95
N ASP A 581 -14.71 -10.04 7.51
CA ASP A 581 -15.18 -11.23 6.76
C ASP A 581 -16.55 -11.05 6.09
N ALA A 582 -17.18 -9.87 6.17
CA ALA A 582 -18.59 -9.67 5.79
C ALA A 582 -18.94 -10.07 4.36
N TYR A 583 -18.00 -10.08 3.44
CA TYR A 583 -18.18 -10.58 2.07
C TYR A 583 -17.15 -11.63 1.64
N TYR A 584 -16.49 -12.29 2.61
CA TYR A 584 -15.66 -13.45 2.31
C TYR A 584 -16.45 -14.50 1.52
N ALA A 585 -15.88 -15.04 0.46
CA ALA A 585 -16.53 -15.93 -0.52
C ALA A 585 -17.76 -15.33 -1.26
N ASP A 586 -18.04 -14.03 -1.06
CA ASP A 586 -19.05 -13.26 -1.81
C ASP A 586 -18.48 -11.89 -2.24
N MET A 587 -17.40 -11.92 -2.98
CA MET A 587 -16.73 -10.70 -3.46
C MET A 587 -17.63 -9.82 -4.35
N GLY A 588 -18.75 -10.36 -4.84
CA GLY A 588 -19.76 -9.61 -5.58
C GLY A 588 -20.53 -8.59 -4.76
N ASP A 589 -20.57 -8.73 -3.44
CA ASP A 589 -21.19 -7.76 -2.52
C ASP A 589 -20.42 -6.43 -2.49
N ASN A 590 -19.11 -6.46 -2.30
CA ASN A 590 -18.22 -5.28 -2.25
C ASN A 590 -18.66 -4.17 -1.30
N GLY A 591 -19.42 -4.48 -0.24
CA GLY A 591 -19.99 -3.48 0.65
C GLY A 591 -20.96 -2.52 -0.01
N LEU A 592 -21.42 -2.77 -1.24
CA LEU A 592 -22.34 -1.88 -1.97
C LEU A 592 -23.66 -1.62 -1.25
N PRO A 593 -24.30 -2.60 -0.58
CA PRO A 593 -25.47 -2.32 0.24
C PRO A 593 -25.22 -1.32 1.37
N ASP A 594 -24.04 -1.31 1.97
CA ASP A 594 -23.68 -0.35 3.02
C ASP A 594 -23.44 1.04 2.44
N GLN A 595 -22.81 1.14 1.26
CA GLN A 595 -22.64 2.40 0.53
C GLN A 595 -24.01 3.05 0.27
N ILE A 596 -24.98 2.27 -0.21
CA ILE A 596 -26.34 2.73 -0.50
C ILE A 596 -27.07 3.12 0.78
N ALA A 597 -26.99 2.30 1.83
CA ALA A 597 -27.65 2.57 3.12
C ALA A 597 -27.14 3.88 3.73
N ALA A 598 -25.82 4.07 3.76
CA ALA A 598 -25.17 5.26 4.29
C ALA A 598 -25.56 6.53 3.51
N ILE A 599 -25.50 6.50 2.16
CA ILE A 599 -25.86 7.67 1.33
C ILE A 599 -27.34 8.03 1.53
N ARG A 600 -28.23 7.06 1.66
CA ARG A 600 -29.66 7.32 1.96
C ARG A 600 -29.85 7.94 3.33
N GLU A 601 -29.19 7.42 4.37
CA GLU A 601 -29.25 7.97 5.72
C GLU A 601 -28.71 9.40 5.77
N LEU A 602 -27.59 9.69 5.10
CA LEU A 602 -27.05 11.04 4.98
C LEU A 602 -28.06 12.02 4.35
N ALA A 603 -28.78 11.60 3.32
CA ALA A 603 -29.73 12.42 2.61
C ALA A 603 -31.01 12.72 3.42
N GLU A 604 -31.35 11.92 4.45
CA GLU A 604 -32.52 12.21 5.32
C GLU A 604 -32.43 13.59 5.99
N SER A 605 -31.23 13.99 6.41
CA SER A 605 -30.94 15.28 7.04
C SER A 605 -30.35 16.33 6.09
N ARG A 606 -29.86 15.91 4.92
CA ARG A 606 -29.17 16.74 3.92
C ARG A 606 -29.97 16.80 2.62
N ARG A 607 -31.06 17.61 2.63
CA ARG A 607 -31.98 17.71 1.48
C ARG A 607 -31.35 18.22 0.19
N TRP A 608 -30.15 18.74 0.26
CA TRP A 608 -29.34 19.16 -0.88
C TRP A 608 -28.66 18.00 -1.60
N MET A 609 -28.72 16.76 -1.08
CA MET A 609 -28.29 15.55 -1.79
C MET A 609 -29.40 15.02 -2.69
N ASP A 610 -29.17 15.01 -4.00
CA ASP A 610 -30.14 14.53 -5.00
C ASP A 610 -29.92 13.04 -5.26
N LEU A 611 -30.73 12.19 -4.65
CA LEU A 611 -30.65 10.74 -4.79
C LEU A 611 -31.20 10.20 -6.14
N ASP A 612 -31.83 11.04 -6.95
CA ASP A 612 -32.19 10.66 -8.32
C ASP A 612 -31.01 10.76 -9.28
N ARG A 613 -29.91 11.40 -8.84
CA ARG A 613 -28.67 11.59 -9.59
C ARG A 613 -27.47 11.12 -8.77
N VAL A 614 -27.33 9.81 -8.62
CA VAL A 614 -26.18 9.20 -7.93
C VAL A 614 -25.26 8.53 -8.94
N GLY A 615 -23.96 8.88 -8.90
CA GLY A 615 -22.91 8.24 -9.67
C GLY A 615 -21.92 7.48 -8.77
N ILE A 616 -21.07 6.67 -9.39
CA ILE A 616 -20.08 5.84 -8.69
C ILE A 616 -18.79 5.77 -9.51
N TRP A 617 -17.62 5.78 -8.85
CA TRP A 617 -16.37 5.54 -9.52
C TRP A 617 -15.30 4.93 -8.60
N GLY A 618 -14.37 4.25 -9.23
CA GLY A 618 -13.18 3.71 -8.60
C GLY A 618 -12.21 3.15 -9.62
N HIS A 619 -11.07 2.68 -9.13
CA HIS A 619 -9.99 2.11 -9.93
C HIS A 619 -9.60 0.75 -9.33
N SER A 620 -9.15 -0.22 -10.15
CA SER A 620 -8.79 -1.57 -9.70
C SER A 620 -9.99 -2.26 -9.01
N GLY A 621 -9.88 -2.73 -7.77
CA GLY A 621 -11.03 -3.21 -6.98
C GLY A 621 -12.19 -2.22 -6.92
N GLY A 622 -11.91 -0.90 -6.93
CA GLY A 622 -12.94 0.13 -7.05
C GLY A 622 -13.58 0.20 -8.43
N GLY A 623 -12.84 -0.12 -9.49
CA GLY A 623 -13.37 -0.29 -10.85
C GLY A 623 -14.30 -1.48 -10.96
N PHE A 624 -13.91 -2.62 -10.37
CA PHE A 624 -14.76 -3.79 -10.22
C PHE A 624 -16.09 -3.42 -9.52
N ALA A 625 -16.01 -2.79 -8.35
CA ALA A 625 -17.17 -2.42 -7.56
C ALA A 625 -18.05 -1.36 -8.24
N SER A 626 -17.46 -0.41 -8.98
CA SER A 626 -18.23 0.60 -9.72
C SER A 626 -19.10 -0.03 -10.82
N THR A 627 -18.54 -1.02 -11.55
CA THR A 627 -19.29 -1.81 -12.54
C THR A 627 -20.33 -2.68 -11.85
N ALA A 628 -19.97 -3.39 -10.76
CA ALA A 628 -20.93 -4.16 -9.97
C ALA A 628 -22.08 -3.29 -9.45
N GLY A 629 -21.77 -2.07 -8.99
CA GLY A 629 -22.76 -1.11 -8.46
C GLY A 629 -23.82 -0.74 -9.48
N ILE A 630 -23.44 -0.33 -10.68
CA ILE A 630 -24.41 0.09 -11.71
C ILE A 630 -25.20 -1.10 -12.29
N LEU A 631 -24.60 -2.31 -12.32
CA LEU A 631 -25.27 -3.52 -12.81
C LEU A 631 -26.22 -4.13 -11.75
N ARG A 632 -25.86 -4.11 -10.47
CA ARG A 632 -26.65 -4.69 -9.38
C ARG A 632 -27.74 -3.75 -8.88
N TYR A 633 -27.48 -2.44 -8.88
CA TYR A 633 -28.33 -1.41 -8.31
C TYR A 633 -28.64 -0.28 -9.32
N PRO A 634 -29.19 -0.60 -10.52
CA PRO A 634 -29.45 0.38 -11.58
C PRO A 634 -30.49 1.44 -11.19
N ASP A 635 -31.36 1.12 -10.22
CA ASP A 635 -32.34 2.06 -9.66
C ASP A 635 -31.69 3.12 -8.75
N PHE A 636 -30.45 2.88 -8.27
CA PHE A 636 -29.71 3.81 -7.43
C PHE A 636 -28.59 4.50 -8.20
N TYR A 637 -27.66 3.76 -8.79
CA TYR A 637 -26.54 4.33 -9.54
C TYR A 637 -26.93 4.57 -11.01
N LYS A 638 -26.79 5.84 -11.44
CA LYS A 638 -27.17 6.28 -12.80
C LYS A 638 -25.99 6.40 -13.75
N VAL A 639 -24.81 6.68 -13.22
CA VAL A 639 -23.58 6.86 -13.98
C VAL A 639 -22.43 6.16 -13.24
N ALA A 640 -21.64 5.36 -13.95
CA ALA A 640 -20.44 4.74 -13.40
C ALA A 640 -19.22 5.01 -14.27
N VAL A 641 -18.07 5.23 -13.62
CA VAL A 641 -16.75 5.23 -14.26
C VAL A 641 -15.88 4.17 -13.60
N SER A 642 -15.48 3.18 -14.36
CA SER A 642 -14.73 2.01 -13.92
C SER A 642 -13.34 2.00 -14.57
N GLY A 643 -12.28 2.13 -13.77
CA GLY A 643 -10.89 2.05 -14.24
C GLY A 643 -10.25 0.73 -13.83
N ALA A 644 -9.63 0.01 -14.76
CA ALA A 644 -8.81 -1.20 -14.54
C ALA A 644 -9.44 -2.23 -13.58
N GLY A 645 -10.75 -2.48 -13.67
CA GLY A 645 -11.44 -3.39 -12.75
C GLY A 645 -11.12 -4.86 -13.02
N ASN A 646 -10.88 -5.63 -11.94
CA ASN A 646 -10.75 -7.08 -11.95
C ASN A 646 -12.13 -7.75 -12.01
N HIS A 647 -12.86 -7.56 -13.11
CA HIS A 647 -14.28 -7.85 -13.27
C HIS A 647 -14.67 -9.32 -13.12
N ASP A 648 -13.71 -10.22 -13.20
CA ASP A 648 -13.85 -11.64 -12.91
C ASP A 648 -12.57 -12.15 -12.25
N ASN A 649 -12.62 -12.46 -10.96
CA ASN A 649 -11.45 -12.90 -10.20
C ASN A 649 -10.91 -14.27 -10.63
N ARG A 650 -11.62 -15.03 -11.49
CA ARG A 650 -11.04 -16.19 -12.17
C ARG A 650 -9.97 -15.79 -13.19
N ASN A 651 -9.89 -14.50 -13.52
CA ASN A 651 -8.95 -13.89 -14.46
C ASN A 651 -8.03 -12.88 -13.76
N TYR A 652 -7.80 -13.08 -12.47
CA TYR A 652 -6.90 -12.29 -11.62
C TYR A 652 -6.00 -13.25 -10.83
N GLU A 653 -5.00 -12.74 -10.09
CA GLU A 653 -4.05 -13.56 -9.32
C GLU A 653 -4.71 -14.59 -8.43
N ASP A 654 -4.15 -15.80 -8.42
CA ASP A 654 -4.67 -16.91 -7.63
C ASP A 654 -4.52 -16.65 -6.12
N ASP A 655 -3.44 -16.08 -5.67
CA ASP A 655 -3.17 -15.81 -4.26
C ASP A 655 -4.16 -14.81 -3.67
N TRP A 656 -4.38 -13.67 -4.32
CA TRP A 656 -5.39 -12.70 -3.91
C TRP A 656 -6.81 -13.27 -4.05
N GLY A 657 -7.11 -13.90 -5.21
CA GLY A 657 -8.42 -14.46 -5.50
C GLY A 657 -8.82 -15.56 -4.52
N GLU A 658 -7.92 -16.51 -4.27
CA GLU A 658 -8.18 -17.67 -3.39
C GLU A 658 -8.17 -17.32 -1.90
N LYS A 659 -7.44 -16.25 -1.50
CA LYS A 659 -7.50 -15.72 -0.13
C LYS A 659 -8.90 -15.19 0.21
N TRP A 660 -9.50 -14.40 -0.68
CA TRP A 660 -10.73 -13.66 -0.37
C TRP A 660 -12.01 -14.33 -0.84
N GLN A 661 -11.95 -15.13 -1.92
CA GLN A 661 -13.10 -15.87 -2.47
C GLN A 661 -13.09 -17.36 -2.10
N GLY A 662 -11.97 -17.86 -1.58
CA GLY A 662 -11.71 -19.29 -1.37
C GLY A 662 -11.22 -19.98 -2.64
N LEU A 663 -10.79 -21.25 -2.53
CA LEU A 663 -10.39 -22.05 -3.68
C LEU A 663 -11.53 -22.17 -4.70
N LEU A 664 -11.17 -22.18 -5.98
CA LEU A 664 -12.16 -22.33 -7.05
C LEU A 664 -12.78 -23.73 -6.99
N GLU A 665 -14.07 -23.78 -6.72
CA GLU A 665 -14.87 -25.01 -6.71
C GLU A 665 -15.84 -25.03 -7.89
N THR A 666 -15.94 -26.17 -8.55
CA THR A 666 -16.84 -26.38 -9.68
C THR A 666 -17.96 -27.31 -9.30
N THR A 667 -19.20 -26.88 -9.57
CA THR A 667 -20.41 -27.69 -9.40
C THR A 667 -20.99 -28.03 -10.78
N LEU A 668 -21.18 -29.31 -11.05
CA LEU A 668 -21.86 -29.76 -12.25
C LEU A 668 -23.37 -29.84 -11.96
N VAL A 669 -24.16 -29.15 -12.78
CA VAL A 669 -25.62 -29.20 -12.71
C VAL A 669 -26.08 -30.22 -13.77
N GLU A 670 -26.71 -31.31 -13.33
CA GLU A 670 -27.25 -32.35 -14.21
C GLU A 670 -28.76 -32.12 -14.41
N GLU A 671 -29.19 -32.12 -15.66
CA GLU A 671 -30.59 -32.16 -16.06
C GLU A 671 -30.85 -33.39 -16.91
N ALA A 672 -31.89 -34.15 -16.61
CA ALA A 672 -32.30 -35.39 -17.32
C ALA A 672 -31.16 -36.41 -17.51
N GLY A 673 -30.18 -36.47 -16.57
CA GLY A 673 -29.07 -37.42 -16.61
C GLY A 673 -27.91 -37.02 -17.53
N ALA A 674 -27.87 -35.77 -17.99
CA ALA A 674 -26.75 -35.19 -18.69
C ALA A 674 -26.28 -33.91 -17.98
N VAL A 675 -24.99 -33.58 -18.14
CA VAL A 675 -24.46 -32.30 -17.61
C VAL A 675 -25.08 -31.17 -18.42
N ALA A 676 -25.99 -30.40 -17.80
CA ALA A 676 -26.68 -29.27 -18.43
C ALA A 676 -25.89 -27.97 -18.33
N SER A 677 -25.22 -27.75 -17.22
CA SER A 677 -24.38 -26.57 -16.99
C SER A 677 -23.31 -26.83 -15.92
N GLN A 678 -22.30 -25.96 -15.91
CA GLN A 678 -21.26 -25.92 -14.90
C GLN A 678 -21.29 -24.55 -14.25
N THR A 679 -21.30 -24.50 -12.92
CA THR A 679 -21.21 -23.27 -12.14
C THR A 679 -20.02 -23.32 -11.19
N THR A 680 -19.56 -22.17 -10.76
CA THR A 680 -18.48 -22.06 -9.79
C THR A 680 -18.86 -21.13 -8.64
N ASN A 681 -18.17 -21.25 -7.50
CA ASN A 681 -18.31 -20.33 -6.38
C ASN A 681 -17.84 -18.89 -6.73
N TYR A 682 -17.21 -18.68 -7.91
CA TYR A 682 -16.80 -17.37 -8.42
C TYR A 682 -17.86 -16.71 -9.33
N ASP A 683 -18.91 -17.40 -9.77
CA ASP A 683 -19.89 -16.84 -10.69
C ASP A 683 -20.63 -15.64 -10.08
N GLY A 684 -20.91 -15.67 -8.79
CA GLY A 684 -21.59 -14.58 -8.07
C GLY A 684 -20.87 -13.24 -8.12
N GLN A 685 -19.55 -13.22 -8.31
CA GLN A 685 -18.73 -12.00 -8.37
C GLN A 685 -18.48 -11.50 -9.82
N ALA A 686 -18.71 -12.31 -10.85
CA ALA A 686 -18.35 -12.00 -12.23
C ALA A 686 -19.28 -10.96 -12.86
N ASN A 687 -18.77 -9.75 -13.13
CA ASN A 687 -19.56 -8.63 -13.63
C ASN A 687 -20.14 -8.88 -15.03
N GLN A 688 -19.43 -9.59 -15.91
CA GLN A 688 -19.94 -9.90 -17.25
C GLN A 688 -21.22 -10.74 -17.24
N LEU A 689 -21.47 -11.52 -16.17
CA LEU A 689 -22.71 -12.29 -16.04
C LEU A 689 -23.94 -11.43 -15.68
N LEU A 690 -23.73 -10.15 -15.42
CA LEU A 690 -24.77 -9.17 -15.06
C LEU A 690 -24.98 -8.10 -16.16
N ALA A 691 -24.34 -8.25 -17.30
CA ALA A 691 -24.31 -7.23 -18.36
C ALA A 691 -25.71 -6.81 -18.86
N ASP A 692 -26.67 -7.73 -18.89
CA ASP A 692 -28.06 -7.50 -19.29
C ASP A 692 -28.79 -6.52 -18.38
N ARG A 693 -28.31 -6.29 -17.16
CA ARG A 693 -28.93 -5.40 -16.17
C ARG A 693 -28.54 -3.93 -16.34
N LEU A 694 -27.61 -3.59 -17.22
CA LEU A 694 -27.21 -2.20 -17.42
C LEU A 694 -28.37 -1.33 -17.88
N GLN A 695 -28.65 -0.24 -17.14
CA GLN A 695 -29.69 0.76 -17.47
C GLN A 695 -29.11 2.18 -17.52
N GLY A 696 -28.04 2.46 -16.77
CA GLY A 696 -27.39 3.77 -16.67
C GLY A 696 -26.27 3.98 -17.71
N LYS A 697 -25.44 4.99 -17.50
CA LYS A 697 -24.28 5.30 -18.33
C LYS A 697 -23.02 4.74 -17.69
N LEU A 698 -22.29 3.90 -18.43
CA LEU A 698 -21.07 3.23 -17.98
C LEU A 698 -19.90 3.59 -18.90
N LEU A 699 -18.82 4.13 -18.28
CA LEU A 699 -17.51 4.25 -18.91
C LEU A 699 -16.58 3.19 -18.33
N LEU A 700 -16.13 2.28 -19.17
CA LEU A 700 -15.05 1.32 -18.88
C LEU A 700 -13.73 1.89 -19.39
N ALA A 701 -12.68 1.86 -18.56
CA ALA A 701 -11.33 2.30 -18.96
C ALA A 701 -10.29 1.26 -18.54
N HIS A 702 -9.29 0.99 -19.41
CA HIS A 702 -8.22 0.05 -19.10
C HIS A 702 -6.92 0.38 -19.84
N GLY A 703 -5.78 0.20 -19.15
CA GLY A 703 -4.46 0.23 -19.76
C GLY A 703 -4.17 -1.09 -20.49
N LEU A 704 -3.70 -1.05 -21.74
CA LEU A 704 -3.41 -2.29 -22.48
C LEU A 704 -2.09 -2.95 -22.04
N MET A 705 -1.24 -2.23 -21.29
CA MET A 705 -0.01 -2.75 -20.69
C MET A 705 -0.17 -3.00 -19.19
N ASP A 706 -1.39 -3.25 -18.72
CA ASP A 706 -1.69 -3.55 -17.33
C ASP A 706 -1.27 -4.99 -17.01
N ASP A 707 -0.17 -5.13 -16.29
CA ASP A 707 0.44 -6.38 -15.83
C ASP A 707 -0.13 -6.85 -14.48
N ASN A 708 -0.83 -5.97 -13.75
CA ASN A 708 -1.51 -6.29 -12.50
C ASN A 708 -2.91 -6.86 -12.79
N VAL A 709 -3.83 -6.04 -13.30
CA VAL A 709 -5.17 -6.49 -13.73
C VAL A 709 -5.19 -6.61 -15.25
N HIS A 710 -5.08 -7.82 -15.74
CA HIS A 710 -5.01 -8.06 -17.18
C HIS A 710 -6.22 -7.44 -17.93
N PRO A 711 -6.00 -6.74 -19.07
CA PRO A 711 -7.07 -6.05 -19.82
C PRO A 711 -8.24 -6.92 -20.26
N SER A 712 -8.02 -8.24 -20.35
CA SER A 712 -9.10 -9.20 -20.65
C SER A 712 -10.25 -9.15 -19.66
N ASN A 713 -10.01 -8.73 -18.38
CA ASN A 713 -11.09 -8.51 -17.42
C ASN A 713 -12.14 -7.53 -17.93
N THR A 714 -11.71 -6.36 -18.42
CA THR A 714 -12.62 -5.38 -19.03
C THR A 714 -13.20 -5.87 -20.35
N LEU A 715 -12.41 -6.56 -21.19
CA LEU A 715 -12.87 -7.05 -22.48
C LEU A 715 -13.95 -8.14 -22.36
N LEU A 716 -13.96 -8.96 -21.31
CA LEU A 716 -15.04 -9.89 -20.98
C LEU A 716 -16.37 -9.14 -20.73
N VAL A 717 -16.33 -8.05 -19.96
CA VAL A 717 -17.50 -7.21 -19.71
C VAL A 717 -17.97 -6.52 -21.01
N VAL A 718 -17.04 -6.01 -21.80
CA VAL A 718 -17.33 -5.40 -23.12
C VAL A 718 -18.06 -6.38 -24.02
N GLN A 719 -17.57 -7.61 -24.16
CA GLN A 719 -18.22 -8.64 -24.99
C GLN A 719 -19.64 -8.95 -24.48
N ALA A 720 -19.79 -9.13 -23.17
CA ALA A 720 -21.10 -9.42 -22.58
C ALA A 720 -22.11 -8.26 -22.76
N LEU A 721 -21.65 -7.00 -22.69
CA LEU A 721 -22.49 -5.83 -22.96
C LEU A 721 -22.92 -5.76 -24.44
N ILE A 722 -22.02 -6.10 -25.36
CA ILE A 722 -22.34 -6.19 -26.80
C ILE A 722 -23.38 -7.27 -27.04
N ASP A 723 -23.21 -8.47 -26.48
CA ASP A 723 -24.13 -9.59 -26.64
C ASP A 723 -25.53 -9.29 -26.02
N ALA A 724 -25.55 -8.44 -24.97
CA ALA A 724 -26.78 -7.96 -24.33
C ALA A 724 -27.37 -6.69 -25.02
N GLU A 725 -26.80 -6.23 -26.15
CA GLU A 725 -27.21 -5.01 -26.88
C GLU A 725 -27.27 -3.76 -25.99
N LYS A 726 -26.32 -3.60 -25.06
CA LYS A 726 -26.25 -2.46 -24.14
C LYS A 726 -25.36 -1.34 -24.67
N ASP A 727 -25.76 -0.08 -24.44
CA ASP A 727 -24.98 1.10 -24.76
C ASP A 727 -24.01 1.43 -23.63
N PHE A 728 -22.72 1.56 -23.95
CA PHE A 728 -21.64 1.87 -23.01
C PHE A 728 -20.50 2.62 -23.69
N ASP A 729 -19.64 3.27 -22.92
CA ASP A 729 -18.43 3.92 -23.39
C ASP A 729 -17.20 3.10 -22.99
N LEU A 730 -16.19 3.05 -23.87
CA LEU A 730 -14.92 2.35 -23.66
C LEU A 730 -13.75 3.28 -23.93
N LEU A 731 -12.78 3.33 -23.01
CA LEU A 731 -11.50 3.98 -23.17
C LEU A 731 -10.35 2.98 -22.97
N LEU A 732 -9.62 2.69 -24.03
CA LEU A 732 -8.38 1.92 -23.93
C LEU A 732 -7.18 2.87 -24.01
N LEU A 733 -6.20 2.67 -23.13
CA LEU A 733 -4.95 3.44 -23.09
C LEU A 733 -3.82 2.50 -23.52
N PRO A 734 -3.33 2.59 -24.77
CA PRO A 734 -2.47 1.56 -25.37
C PRO A 734 -1.12 1.37 -24.67
N GLU A 735 -0.54 2.44 -24.10
CA GLU A 735 0.78 2.43 -23.48
C GLU A 735 0.73 2.42 -21.94
N ALA A 736 -0.48 2.50 -21.35
CA ALA A 736 -0.63 2.60 -19.91
C ALA A 736 -0.66 1.23 -19.24
N GLY A 737 0.06 1.09 -18.13
CA GLY A 737 -0.08 0.01 -17.14
C GLY A 737 -1.20 0.30 -16.15
N HIS A 738 -1.17 -0.37 -14.98
CA HIS A 738 -2.22 -0.29 -13.96
C HIS A 738 -2.44 1.11 -13.37
N GLY A 739 -1.39 1.94 -13.29
CA GLY A 739 -1.37 3.22 -12.57
C GLY A 739 -2.08 4.41 -13.24
N PHE A 740 -2.76 4.26 -14.38
CA PHE A 740 -3.32 5.38 -15.15
C PHE A 740 -4.44 6.18 -14.46
N GLY A 741 -4.99 5.68 -13.35
CA GLY A 741 -6.17 6.24 -12.67
C GLY A 741 -6.07 7.73 -12.31
N ASN A 742 -4.86 8.24 -12.10
CA ASN A 742 -4.58 9.65 -11.80
C ASN A 742 -3.97 10.43 -12.97
N SER A 743 -3.83 9.84 -14.17
CA SER A 743 -3.30 10.55 -15.33
C SER A 743 -4.22 11.70 -15.76
N ARG A 744 -3.64 12.81 -16.22
CA ARG A 744 -4.38 14.02 -16.64
C ARG A 744 -5.51 13.72 -17.63
N TYR A 745 -5.23 12.87 -18.61
CA TYR A 745 -6.20 12.54 -19.64
C TYR A 745 -7.40 11.78 -19.09
N PHE A 746 -7.15 10.73 -18.27
CA PHE A 746 -8.24 9.94 -17.70
C PHE A 746 -9.00 10.71 -16.63
N MET A 747 -8.32 11.51 -15.80
CA MET A 747 -8.95 12.36 -14.80
C MET A 747 -9.95 13.34 -15.46
N LYS A 748 -9.49 14.07 -16.50
CA LYS A 748 -10.39 14.96 -17.26
C LYS A 748 -11.55 14.19 -17.89
N LYS A 749 -11.28 13.03 -18.50
CA LYS A 749 -12.32 12.19 -19.13
C LYS A 749 -13.39 11.78 -18.10
N ARG A 750 -12.99 11.41 -16.88
CA ARG A 750 -13.89 11.06 -15.79
C ARG A 750 -14.72 12.27 -15.32
N TRP A 751 -14.08 13.44 -15.12
CA TRP A 751 -14.77 14.67 -14.75
C TRP A 751 -15.82 15.06 -15.79
N ASP A 752 -15.44 15.10 -17.05
CA ASP A 752 -16.33 15.42 -18.17
C ASP A 752 -17.48 14.41 -18.31
N TYR A 753 -17.24 13.13 -17.98
CA TYR A 753 -18.27 12.10 -18.03
C TYR A 753 -19.36 12.33 -16.98
N PHE A 754 -18.98 12.66 -15.75
CA PHE A 754 -19.95 13.00 -14.71
C PHE A 754 -20.68 14.32 -15.01
N VAL A 755 -19.98 15.34 -15.48
CA VAL A 755 -20.62 16.61 -15.87
C VAL A 755 -21.65 16.37 -16.96
N ARG A 756 -21.33 15.60 -17.99
CA ARG A 756 -22.24 15.32 -19.11
C ARG A 756 -23.42 14.45 -18.71
N HIS A 757 -23.17 13.36 -18.01
CA HIS A 757 -24.19 12.32 -17.82
C HIS A 757 -24.91 12.38 -16.49
N LEU A 758 -24.28 12.91 -15.43
CA LEU A 758 -24.89 13.01 -14.10
C LEU A 758 -25.42 14.42 -13.81
N ALA A 759 -24.61 15.46 -14.06
CA ALA A 759 -25.10 16.85 -14.00
C ALA A 759 -25.96 17.22 -15.21
N GLN A 760 -25.89 16.49 -16.33
CA GLN A 760 -26.67 16.66 -17.56
C GLN A 760 -26.40 18.01 -18.26
N VAL A 761 -25.15 18.45 -18.25
CA VAL A 761 -24.68 19.68 -18.91
C VAL A 761 -23.43 19.39 -19.74
N GLU A 762 -23.13 20.23 -20.73
CA GLU A 762 -21.92 20.05 -21.53
C GLU A 762 -20.67 20.43 -20.73
N PRO A 763 -19.61 19.58 -20.76
CA PRO A 763 -18.32 19.89 -20.15
C PRO A 763 -17.61 21.06 -20.85
N VAL A 764 -16.72 21.72 -20.13
CA VAL A 764 -15.90 22.84 -20.66
C VAL A 764 -14.82 22.32 -21.60
N ALA A 765 -15.03 22.44 -22.90
CA ALA A 765 -14.17 21.85 -23.93
C ALA A 765 -12.76 22.45 -23.99
N GLU A 766 -12.62 23.75 -23.65
CA GLU A 766 -11.35 24.49 -23.67
C GLU A 766 -10.46 24.21 -22.46
N PHE A 767 -10.95 23.59 -21.39
CA PHE A 767 -10.13 23.28 -20.21
C PHE A 767 -9.00 22.28 -20.56
N ARG A 768 -7.81 22.60 -20.09
CA ARG A 768 -6.61 21.74 -20.09
C ARG A 768 -5.91 21.90 -18.76
N PHE A 769 -5.41 20.81 -18.22
CA PHE A 769 -4.56 20.84 -17.02
C PHE A 769 -3.24 21.59 -17.28
N ALA A 770 -2.71 22.24 -16.25
CA ALA A 770 -1.36 22.78 -16.24
C ALA A 770 -0.29 21.67 -16.37
N ALA A 771 0.92 22.03 -16.74
CA ALA A 771 1.99 21.06 -17.01
C ALA A 771 2.46 20.29 -15.75
N ASN A 772 2.34 20.90 -14.56
CA ASN A 772 2.73 20.31 -13.28
C ASN A 772 1.75 19.21 -12.75
N ILE A 773 0.61 19.01 -13.38
CA ILE A 773 -0.31 17.91 -13.05
C ILE A 773 0.14 16.66 -13.81
N PRO A 774 0.36 15.49 -13.14
CA PRO A 774 0.90 14.26 -13.74
C PRO A 774 -0.03 13.58 -14.76
#